data_d91f62bffd85a59ef33014c36833a3f8
#
_entry.id   d91f62bffd85a59ef33014c36833a3f8
#
_cell.length_a   1.000
_cell.length_b   1.000
_cell.length_c   1.000
_cell.angle_alpha   90.00
_cell.angle_beta   90.00
_cell.angle_gamma   90.00
#
_symmetry.space_group_name_H-M   'P 1'
#
loop_
_entity.id
_entity.type
_entity.pdbx_description
1 polymer ?
#
loop_
_entity_poly.entity_id
_entity_poly.type
_entity_poly.pdbx_seq_one_letter_code
_entity_poly.pdbx_strand_id
1 'polypeptide(L)'
;MKRATPWRRVAALPAAALSSAAFAQTATTPDAAYIPTLPTVTATAAAVGSLTAPGVARQRQSLFQSAGSVGFVDAQSFTNTYAFDLRDVLKDSPGVYVQERYGQELRLSIRGSGVARGFHTRGIEILQDGVPTNFADGSGDFYQIDPLALTAAEVYKGGNGLAYGSTTLGGAVNFTTPTALTADARNMVRIDGGSFGTIRGSGQVSRQIGQWDFLANATVSHSEGWRNHERGQYEQINANVGYRFSPTVETRFYFGAYIVDQLLPGSLTLNQALTTPRMASASALAGDQARNTRTERVANVTSIKLDNGQIDLTTWGIHKSLYHPIFQVVDQDSWTYGFAPRYTGNFTLGGMRNQLIAGARFFGGNNDARQYVNVNGNRGAQTLNAKQDAYNYEAYLEDRLYVLPTVALMAGAKAYRNRREYTDYGGLPANPTAKSDGATFSGVNPKFGVLWEPKPDIQAFIDITRSADVPDFTDLSQTIASTQQFVPLAAQHGWTLELGTRGKWDRFGWDVTAYRSLLRDQLLQYTVSPDIPASTFNANKTVLQGVELGASADVLRDVAGKGDKVTVSQIWNYSDFRFDNDPVYGNNRIAGVPKHVLRTTLAYSRNSRLRVAGTIDWVPTGAYVDYANTLKVPSYVLFGIEASYEFERGVTLYFDARNLADKRYVSDFSTVTDARTANTSVFYPGVGRAFYAGVKYRF
;
A
#
# COMPACT_ATOMS: atom_id res chain seq x y z
N MET A 1 -8.71 -7.71 39.96
CA MET A 1 -7.34 -7.47 40.40
C MET A 1 -6.49 -7.17 39.16
N LYS A 2 -6.16 -5.92 38.95
CA LYS A 2 -5.36 -5.45 37.81
C LYS A 2 -3.91 -5.92 38.02
N ARG A 3 -3.45 -6.86 37.21
CA ARG A 3 -2.00 -7.14 37.13
C ARG A 3 -1.42 -6.14 36.13
N ALA A 4 -0.72 -5.15 36.66
CA ALA A 4 0.15 -4.27 35.91
C ALA A 4 1.34 -5.08 35.40
N THR A 5 1.51 -5.13 34.09
CA THR A 5 2.75 -5.60 33.47
C THR A 5 3.87 -4.61 33.80
N PRO A 6 5.04 -5.06 34.25
CA PRO A 6 6.10 -4.13 34.63
C PRO A 6 6.70 -3.48 33.38
N TRP A 7 6.70 -2.17 33.35
CA TRP A 7 7.41 -1.33 32.42
C TRP A 7 8.92 -1.65 32.47
N ARG A 8 9.46 -2.27 31.44
CA ARG A 8 10.91 -2.27 31.25
C ARG A 8 11.30 -0.89 30.72
N ARG A 9 12.01 -0.16 31.56
CA ARG A 9 12.62 1.12 31.25
C ARG A 9 13.58 0.93 30.05
N VAL A 10 13.28 1.55 28.92
CA VAL A 10 14.26 1.77 27.87
C VAL A 10 15.20 2.85 28.38
N ALA A 11 16.47 2.48 28.58
CA ALA A 11 17.51 3.40 29.05
C ALA A 11 17.73 4.49 27.99
N ALA A 12 17.57 5.74 28.38
CA ALA A 12 17.97 6.88 27.60
C ALA A 12 19.51 6.88 27.48
N LEU A 13 20.00 6.74 26.26
CA LEU A 13 21.41 6.97 25.94
C LEU A 13 21.65 8.49 25.86
N PRO A 14 22.69 9.03 26.49
CA PRO A 14 23.01 10.44 26.41
C PRO A 14 23.57 10.78 25.03
N ALA A 15 23.05 11.85 24.42
CA ALA A 15 23.59 12.44 23.21
C ALA A 15 24.96 13.08 23.50
N ALA A 16 26.04 12.43 23.10
CA ALA A 16 27.35 13.03 23.07
C ALA A 16 27.45 14.01 21.88
N ALA A 17 27.57 15.28 22.19
CA ALA A 17 27.85 16.33 21.21
C ALA A 17 29.27 16.18 20.68
N LEU A 18 29.44 15.81 19.42
CA LEU A 18 30.68 15.94 18.67
C LEU A 18 30.52 17.07 17.65
N SER A 19 31.14 18.21 17.97
CA SER A 19 31.32 19.32 17.05
C SER A 19 32.33 18.92 15.97
N SER A 20 31.96 18.95 14.70
CA SER A 20 32.87 18.92 13.56
C SER A 20 32.39 19.85 12.45
N ALA A 21 33.34 20.59 11.94
CA ALA A 21 33.21 21.71 10.99
C ALA A 21 32.45 21.34 9.72
N ALA A 22 31.60 22.27 9.28
CA ALA A 22 30.84 22.22 8.04
C ALA A 22 31.72 22.50 6.83
N PHE A 23 31.71 21.59 5.85
CA PHE A 23 31.94 21.93 4.45
C PHE A 23 30.60 21.96 3.73
N ALA A 24 30.18 23.14 3.31
CA ALA A 24 28.98 23.34 2.53
C ALA A 24 29.21 22.84 1.09
N GLN A 25 28.52 21.75 0.72
CA GLN A 25 28.25 21.47 -0.68
C GLN A 25 26.85 22.00 -1.01
N THR A 26 26.81 22.95 -1.95
CA THR A 26 25.56 23.47 -2.52
C THR A 26 24.88 22.37 -3.32
N ALA A 27 23.88 21.72 -2.73
CA ALA A 27 22.96 20.87 -3.46
C ALA A 27 21.92 21.75 -4.15
N THR A 28 21.89 21.72 -5.48
CA THR A 28 20.78 22.26 -6.27
C THR A 28 19.58 21.34 -6.09
N THR A 29 18.56 21.81 -5.37
CA THR A 29 17.30 21.11 -5.16
C THR A 29 16.46 21.08 -6.44
N PRO A 30 15.92 19.90 -6.85
CA PRO A 30 14.91 19.84 -7.91
C PRO A 30 13.55 20.29 -7.40
N ASP A 31 12.81 21.02 -8.20
CA ASP A 31 11.47 21.52 -7.94
C ASP A 31 10.48 20.41 -7.57
N ALA A 32 9.84 20.55 -6.40
CA ALA A 32 8.82 19.65 -5.89
C ALA A 32 7.43 20.04 -6.40
N ALA A 33 7.00 19.43 -7.50
CA ALA A 33 5.59 19.30 -7.84
C ALA A 33 5.36 17.88 -8.36
N TYR A 34 4.33 17.19 -7.83
CA TYR A 34 3.85 15.96 -8.43
C TYR A 34 3.32 16.25 -9.83
N ILE A 35 4.20 16.20 -10.79
CA ILE A 35 3.91 16.13 -12.21
C ILE A 35 4.67 14.89 -12.67
N PRO A 36 4.07 13.92 -13.35
CA PRO A 36 4.83 12.85 -13.97
C PRO A 36 5.76 13.49 -15.01
N THR A 37 6.98 13.80 -14.60
CA THR A 37 8.00 14.33 -15.49
C THR A 37 8.87 13.18 -15.96
N LEU A 38 8.83 12.91 -17.25
CA LEU A 38 9.84 12.06 -17.91
C LEU A 38 11.17 12.81 -17.87
N PRO A 39 12.26 12.18 -17.43
CA PRO A 39 13.56 12.86 -17.32
C PRO A 39 14.17 13.07 -18.71
N THR A 40 14.62 14.30 -18.96
CA THR A 40 15.54 14.58 -20.05
C THR A 40 16.86 13.86 -19.77
N VAL A 41 17.31 12.99 -20.67
CA VAL A 41 18.59 12.29 -20.56
C VAL A 41 19.72 13.29 -20.78
N THR A 42 20.17 13.95 -19.74
CA THR A 42 21.49 14.63 -19.72
C THR A 42 22.49 13.65 -19.13
N ALA A 43 23.37 13.13 -19.99
CA ALA A 43 24.50 12.31 -19.56
C ALA A 43 25.54 13.21 -18.86
N THR A 44 25.36 13.46 -17.58
CA THR A 44 26.46 13.88 -16.69
C THR A 44 27.13 12.62 -16.17
N ALA A 45 28.45 12.59 -16.15
CA ALA A 45 29.22 11.48 -15.56
C ALA A 45 28.82 11.32 -14.09
N ALA A 46 27.83 10.45 -13.86
CA ALA A 46 27.28 10.19 -12.55
C ALA A 46 28.34 9.43 -11.74
N ALA A 47 28.53 9.85 -10.50
CA ALA A 47 29.14 9.01 -9.47
C ALA A 47 28.49 7.61 -9.56
N VAL A 48 29.30 6.54 -9.45
CA VAL A 48 28.84 5.15 -9.56
C VAL A 48 27.71 4.94 -8.53
N GLY A 49 26.46 5.01 -8.98
CA GLY A 49 25.30 4.88 -8.11
C GLY A 49 25.24 3.48 -7.47
N SER A 50 24.47 3.34 -6.41
CA SER A 50 24.22 2.03 -5.80
C SER A 50 23.61 1.06 -6.82
N LEU A 51 24.05 -0.21 -6.79
CA LEU A 51 23.47 -1.29 -7.60
C LEU A 51 22.17 -1.80 -6.94
N THR A 52 22.11 -1.80 -5.61
CA THR A 52 20.99 -2.33 -4.82
C THR A 52 19.92 -1.27 -4.50
N ALA A 53 20.24 0.02 -4.56
CA ALA A 53 19.35 1.12 -4.21
C ALA A 53 19.44 2.24 -5.27
N PRO A 54 18.76 2.10 -6.41
CA PRO A 54 18.72 3.12 -7.43
C PRO A 54 18.07 4.41 -6.90
N GLY A 55 18.61 5.58 -7.28
CA GLY A 55 18.01 6.86 -6.89
C GLY A 55 16.63 7.07 -7.50
N VAL A 56 15.82 7.93 -6.88
CA VAL A 56 14.40 8.23 -7.22
C VAL A 56 14.19 8.52 -8.73
N ALA A 57 15.06 9.31 -9.35
CA ALA A 57 14.98 9.62 -10.78
C ALA A 57 15.11 8.38 -11.68
N ARG A 58 16.02 7.47 -11.33
CA ARG A 58 16.24 6.22 -12.07
C ARG A 58 15.09 5.24 -11.89
N GLN A 59 14.53 5.14 -10.67
CA GLN A 59 13.33 4.34 -10.40
C GLN A 59 12.16 4.83 -11.25
N ARG A 60 11.88 6.14 -11.24
CA ARG A 60 10.84 6.76 -12.07
C ARG A 60 11.05 6.45 -13.56
N GLN A 61 12.27 6.61 -14.07
CA GLN A 61 12.59 6.33 -15.48
C GLN A 61 12.32 4.87 -15.82
N SER A 62 12.76 3.93 -14.99
CA SER A 62 12.56 2.50 -15.20
C SER A 62 11.06 2.14 -15.19
N LEU A 63 10.30 2.67 -14.24
CA LEU A 63 8.86 2.43 -14.11
C LEU A 63 8.11 2.87 -15.38
N PHE A 64 8.39 4.07 -15.89
CA PHE A 64 7.70 4.62 -17.06
C PHE A 64 8.11 3.98 -18.39
N GLN A 65 9.08 3.07 -18.40
CA GLN A 65 9.33 2.21 -19.55
C GLN A 65 8.31 1.07 -19.70
N SER A 66 7.36 0.90 -18.77
CA SER A 66 6.30 -0.10 -18.89
C SER A 66 5.23 0.35 -19.88
N ALA A 67 4.84 -0.53 -20.83
CA ALA A 67 3.61 -0.37 -21.60
C ALA A 67 2.45 -0.82 -20.72
N GLY A 68 1.76 0.14 -20.12
CA GLY A 68 0.64 -0.10 -19.22
C GLY A 68 0.57 0.96 -18.12
N SER A 69 -0.51 0.96 -17.36
CA SER A 69 -0.75 1.94 -16.31
C SER A 69 0.14 1.70 -15.10
N VAL A 70 1.00 2.67 -14.83
CA VAL A 70 1.89 2.71 -13.66
C VAL A 70 1.85 4.10 -13.05
N GLY A 71 2.11 4.23 -11.76
CA GLY A 71 2.14 5.51 -11.04
C GLY A 71 3.41 5.65 -10.22
N PHE A 72 3.90 6.86 -10.07
CA PHE A 72 5.06 7.19 -9.24
C PHE A 72 4.69 8.27 -8.25
N VAL A 73 4.89 8.01 -6.96
CA VAL A 73 4.69 8.96 -5.88
C VAL A 73 6.04 9.33 -5.30
N ASP A 74 6.41 10.61 -5.38
CA ASP A 74 7.61 11.14 -4.76
C ASP A 74 7.31 11.51 -3.29
N ALA A 75 8.20 11.14 -2.36
CA ALA A 75 8.01 11.46 -0.94
C ALA A 75 7.89 12.96 -0.66
N GLN A 76 8.42 13.83 -1.52
CA GLN A 76 8.27 15.27 -1.39
C GLN A 76 6.80 15.73 -1.42
N SER A 77 5.90 14.94 -2.02
CA SER A 77 4.46 15.27 -2.05
C SER A 77 3.77 15.14 -0.69
N PHE A 78 4.29 14.33 0.23
CA PHE A 78 3.65 14.05 1.53
C PHE A 78 4.56 14.26 2.76
N THR A 79 5.89 14.30 2.63
CA THR A 79 6.80 14.39 3.80
C THR A 79 6.70 15.70 4.58
N ASN A 80 6.22 16.78 3.98
CA ASN A 80 5.97 18.06 4.65
C ASN A 80 4.48 18.27 4.99
N THR A 81 3.74 17.17 5.23
CA THR A 81 2.38 17.11 5.76
C THR A 81 2.32 16.12 6.92
N TYR A 82 1.18 15.96 7.57
CA TYR A 82 0.98 14.91 8.55
C TYR A 82 0.70 13.58 7.84
N ALA A 83 1.72 12.97 7.26
CA ALA A 83 1.61 11.64 6.66
C ALA A 83 1.65 10.57 7.77
N PHE A 84 0.54 9.86 7.98
CA PHE A 84 0.38 8.88 9.07
C PHE A 84 0.26 7.44 8.56
N ASP A 85 -0.39 7.25 7.42
CA ASP A 85 -0.67 5.95 6.84
C ASP A 85 -0.50 5.93 5.31
N LEU A 86 -0.79 4.79 4.67
CA LEU A 86 -0.66 4.66 3.22
C LEU A 86 -1.67 5.47 2.41
N ARG A 87 -2.79 5.91 2.99
CA ARG A 87 -3.69 6.85 2.32
C ARG A 87 -2.98 8.17 2.06
N ASP A 88 -2.26 8.69 3.06
CA ASP A 88 -1.51 9.94 2.91
C ASP A 88 -0.42 9.85 1.83
N VAL A 89 0.16 8.67 1.62
CA VAL A 89 1.14 8.40 0.56
C VAL A 89 0.47 8.29 -0.81
N LEU A 90 -0.64 7.56 -0.91
CA LEU A 90 -1.24 7.15 -2.19
C LEU A 90 -2.42 8.01 -2.64
N LYS A 91 -2.88 8.97 -1.83
CA LYS A 91 -4.08 9.81 -2.08
C LYS A 91 -4.08 10.55 -3.42
N ASP A 92 -2.90 10.87 -3.94
CA ASP A 92 -2.72 11.58 -5.20
C ASP A 92 -2.33 10.64 -6.38
N SER A 93 -2.49 9.30 -6.21
CA SER A 93 -2.22 8.31 -7.26
C SER A 93 -3.50 7.95 -8.02
N PRO A 94 -3.64 8.27 -9.32
CA PRO A 94 -4.81 7.88 -10.11
C PRO A 94 -5.02 6.35 -10.08
N GLY A 95 -6.28 5.89 -10.00
CA GLY A 95 -6.62 4.47 -9.98
C GLY A 95 -6.45 3.77 -8.64
N VAL A 96 -5.91 4.45 -7.64
CA VAL A 96 -5.80 3.96 -6.27
C VAL A 96 -6.91 4.55 -5.42
N TYR A 97 -7.63 3.71 -4.67
CA TYR A 97 -8.67 4.13 -3.76
C TYR A 97 -8.38 3.58 -2.36
N VAL A 98 -8.22 4.47 -1.40
CA VAL A 98 -7.91 4.11 -0.01
C VAL A 98 -8.99 4.65 0.90
N GLN A 99 -9.58 3.76 1.70
CA GLN A 99 -10.57 4.08 2.72
C GLN A 99 -9.95 3.91 4.11
N GLU A 100 -10.15 4.90 4.97
CA GLU A 100 -9.73 4.85 6.37
C GLU A 100 -10.80 4.15 7.20
N ARG A 101 -10.38 3.31 8.13
CA ARG A 101 -11.25 2.64 9.08
C ARG A 101 -11.06 3.17 10.49
N TYR A 102 -9.92 2.97 11.08
CA TYR A 102 -9.46 3.51 12.36
C TYR A 102 -7.94 3.30 12.50
N GLY A 103 -7.24 4.23 13.12
CA GLY A 103 -5.79 4.18 13.25
C GLY A 103 -5.09 4.02 11.89
N GLN A 104 -4.21 3.03 11.75
CA GLN A 104 -3.58 2.69 10.47
C GLN A 104 -4.33 1.58 9.71
N GLU A 105 -5.49 1.16 10.16
CA GLU A 105 -6.32 0.18 9.44
C GLU A 105 -6.98 0.83 8.24
N LEU A 106 -6.73 0.27 7.07
CA LEU A 106 -7.16 0.80 5.79
C LEU A 106 -7.83 -0.29 4.95
N ARG A 107 -8.56 0.14 3.94
CA ARG A 107 -8.91 -0.68 2.79
C ARG A 107 -8.26 -0.07 1.55
N LEU A 108 -7.34 -0.80 0.93
CA LEU A 108 -6.69 -0.41 -0.30
C LEU A 108 -7.33 -1.15 -1.47
N SER A 109 -7.73 -0.42 -2.50
CA SER A 109 -8.25 -0.97 -3.74
C SER A 109 -7.56 -0.35 -4.95
N ILE A 110 -7.12 -1.20 -5.86
CA ILE A 110 -6.68 -0.83 -7.20
C ILE A 110 -7.60 -1.55 -8.19
N ARG A 111 -8.41 -0.78 -8.95
CA ARG A 111 -9.32 -1.32 -9.97
C ARG A 111 -10.28 -2.40 -9.45
N GLY A 112 -10.75 -2.24 -8.22
CA GLY A 112 -11.71 -3.16 -7.61
C GLY A 112 -11.08 -4.37 -6.91
N SER A 113 -9.78 -4.62 -7.01
CA SER A 113 -9.12 -5.59 -6.16
C SER A 113 -9.17 -5.13 -4.70
N GLY A 114 -9.49 -6.03 -3.79
CA GLY A 114 -9.63 -5.72 -2.36
C GLY A 114 -10.89 -4.94 -1.97
N VAL A 115 -11.72 -4.51 -2.92
CA VAL A 115 -12.86 -3.62 -2.68
C VAL A 115 -13.91 -4.18 -1.72
N ALA A 116 -14.16 -5.47 -1.76
CA ALA A 116 -15.12 -6.12 -0.87
C ALA A 116 -14.47 -6.69 0.41
N ARG A 117 -13.14 -6.55 0.53
CA ARG A 117 -12.40 -7.10 1.67
C ARG A 117 -12.59 -6.23 2.90
N GLY A 118 -12.98 -6.84 4.01
CA GLY A 118 -13.22 -6.12 5.26
C GLY A 118 -11.95 -5.77 6.04
N PHE A 119 -10.84 -6.46 5.80
CA PHE A 119 -9.55 -6.29 6.48
C PHE A 119 -8.44 -6.99 5.65
N HIS A 120 -7.18 -6.63 5.86
CA HIS A 120 -6.04 -7.06 5.05
C HIS A 120 -6.11 -6.63 3.58
N THR A 121 -4.99 -6.71 2.86
CA THR A 121 -4.98 -6.55 1.41
C THR A 121 -5.34 -7.86 0.71
N ARG A 122 -5.93 -7.75 -0.47
CA ARG A 122 -6.07 -8.85 -1.40
C ARG A 122 -5.76 -8.39 -2.82
N GLY A 123 -5.09 -9.25 -3.57
CA GLY A 123 -4.81 -9.04 -4.98
C GLY A 123 -3.90 -7.85 -5.26
N ILE A 124 -3.22 -7.35 -4.23
CA ILE A 124 -2.21 -6.29 -4.32
C ILE A 124 -0.98 -6.76 -3.57
N GLU A 125 0.12 -6.87 -4.28
CA GLU A 125 1.41 -7.15 -3.66
C GLU A 125 1.97 -5.85 -3.09
N ILE A 126 2.25 -5.83 -1.79
CA ILE A 126 2.92 -4.72 -1.12
C ILE A 126 4.38 -5.09 -0.93
N LEU A 127 5.27 -4.23 -1.42
CA LEU A 127 6.70 -4.41 -1.30
C LEU A 127 7.33 -3.20 -0.59
N GLN A 128 8.42 -3.45 0.08
CA GLN A 128 9.33 -2.41 0.54
C GLN A 128 10.74 -2.75 0.07
N ASP A 129 11.35 -1.84 -0.70
CA ASP A 129 12.68 -2.03 -1.30
C ASP A 129 12.74 -3.26 -2.23
N GLY A 130 11.66 -3.54 -2.96
CA GLY A 130 11.52 -4.68 -3.85
C GLY A 130 11.28 -6.03 -3.14
N VAL A 131 11.18 -6.02 -1.81
CA VAL A 131 10.97 -7.21 -0.98
C VAL A 131 9.50 -7.26 -0.54
N PRO A 132 8.78 -8.39 -0.73
CA PRO A 132 7.41 -8.52 -0.27
C PRO A 132 7.25 -8.28 1.23
N THR A 133 6.16 -7.61 1.61
CA THR A 133 5.69 -7.51 2.99
C THR A 133 4.43 -8.36 3.23
N ASN A 134 3.82 -8.87 2.16
CA ASN A 134 2.73 -9.83 2.25
C ASN A 134 3.21 -11.15 2.88
N PHE A 135 2.30 -11.84 3.55
CA PHE A 135 2.54 -13.17 4.11
C PHE A 135 2.51 -14.24 3.01
N ALA A 136 2.92 -15.46 3.35
CA ALA A 136 3.06 -16.54 2.38
C ALA A 136 1.76 -16.92 1.67
N ASP A 137 0.60 -16.69 2.27
CA ASP A 137 -0.70 -16.95 1.65
C ASP A 137 -1.17 -15.82 0.70
N GLY A 138 -0.44 -14.69 0.65
CA GLY A 138 -0.77 -13.52 -0.16
C GLY A 138 -1.51 -12.41 0.61
N SER A 139 -1.99 -12.67 1.82
CA SER A 139 -2.55 -11.63 2.69
C SER A 139 -1.47 -10.66 3.15
N GLY A 140 -1.86 -9.47 3.58
CA GLY A 140 -0.92 -8.49 4.11
C GLY A 140 -1.63 -7.44 4.95
N ASP A 141 -0.88 -6.77 5.81
CA ASP A 141 -1.36 -5.63 6.57
C ASP A 141 -0.59 -4.35 6.18
N PHE A 142 -1.08 -3.21 6.67
CA PHE A 142 -0.56 -1.89 6.29
C PHE A 142 0.42 -1.32 7.30
N TYR A 143 0.57 -1.93 8.48
CA TYR A 143 1.35 -1.42 9.61
C TYR A 143 2.86 -1.49 9.38
N GLN A 144 3.31 -2.29 8.42
CA GLN A 144 4.73 -2.52 8.13
C GLN A 144 5.38 -1.37 7.35
N ILE A 145 4.61 -0.42 6.84
CA ILE A 145 5.12 0.68 6.03
C ILE A 145 5.01 1.99 6.84
N ASP A 146 6.16 2.56 7.17
CA ASP A 146 6.24 3.88 7.81
C ASP A 146 6.35 4.98 6.73
N PRO A 147 5.33 5.84 6.54
CA PRO A 147 5.39 6.94 5.58
C PRO A 147 6.58 7.87 5.75
N LEU A 148 7.08 8.03 6.99
CA LEU A 148 8.22 8.91 7.28
C LEU A 148 9.58 8.31 6.91
N ALA A 149 9.63 7.00 6.65
CA ALA A 149 10.81 6.28 6.22
C ALA A 149 10.86 6.05 4.69
N LEU A 150 10.06 6.78 3.89
CA LEU A 150 9.98 6.57 2.44
C LEU A 150 10.64 7.69 1.65
N THR A 151 11.15 7.34 0.46
CA THR A 151 11.60 8.27 -0.59
C THR A 151 10.66 8.28 -1.79
N ALA A 152 10.02 7.14 -2.09
CA ALA A 152 9.09 7.00 -3.21
C ALA A 152 8.14 5.82 -3.03
N ALA A 153 7.06 5.81 -3.82
CA ALA A 153 6.25 4.63 -4.06
C ALA A 153 6.03 4.45 -5.57
N GLU A 154 6.20 3.22 -6.04
CA GLU A 154 5.91 2.78 -7.40
C GLU A 154 4.61 1.98 -7.40
N VAL A 155 3.64 2.36 -8.21
CA VAL A 155 2.34 1.70 -8.32
C VAL A 155 2.23 1.02 -9.68
N TYR A 156 2.13 -0.29 -9.67
CA TYR A 156 1.91 -1.12 -10.86
C TYR A 156 0.46 -1.59 -10.84
N LYS A 157 -0.36 -1.15 -11.79
CA LYS A 157 -1.81 -1.44 -11.79
C LYS A 157 -2.13 -2.67 -12.64
N GLY A 158 -2.98 -3.56 -12.12
CA GLY A 158 -3.36 -4.79 -12.79
C GLY A 158 -2.17 -5.68 -13.17
N GLY A 159 -2.21 -6.28 -14.35
CA GLY A 159 -1.14 -7.17 -14.85
C GLY A 159 0.21 -6.51 -15.11
N ASN A 160 0.33 -5.19 -14.90
CA ASN A 160 1.61 -4.48 -15.01
C ASN A 160 2.57 -4.83 -13.85
N GLY A 161 2.07 -5.39 -12.75
CA GLY A 161 2.87 -5.98 -11.68
C GLY A 161 3.40 -7.39 -11.97
N LEU A 162 3.57 -7.80 -13.22
CA LEU A 162 3.93 -9.17 -13.61
C LEU A 162 5.15 -9.74 -12.87
N ALA A 163 6.17 -8.93 -12.61
CA ALA A 163 7.37 -9.35 -11.89
C ALA A 163 7.16 -9.54 -10.37
N TYR A 164 6.02 -9.13 -9.81
CA TYR A 164 5.82 -8.99 -8.36
C TYR A 164 4.84 -10.00 -7.73
N GLY A 165 4.44 -11.06 -8.38
CA GLY A 165 3.66 -12.09 -7.71
C GLY A 165 2.42 -12.55 -8.45
N SER A 166 1.80 -13.63 -7.93
CA SER A 166 0.60 -14.27 -8.48
C SER A 166 -0.71 -13.78 -7.84
N THR A 167 -0.62 -12.97 -6.78
CA THR A 167 -1.77 -12.34 -6.12
C THR A 167 -1.85 -10.86 -6.50
N THR A 168 -1.82 -10.59 -7.80
CA THR A 168 -1.69 -9.23 -8.36
C THR A 168 -2.81 -8.88 -9.35
N LEU A 169 -4.06 -9.26 -9.06
CA LEU A 169 -5.19 -8.83 -9.88
C LEU A 169 -5.32 -7.29 -9.89
N GLY A 170 -5.10 -6.65 -8.73
CA GLY A 170 -5.02 -5.20 -8.58
C GLY A 170 -3.65 -4.62 -8.97
N GLY A 171 -2.61 -5.42 -8.90
CA GLY A 171 -1.23 -5.00 -9.17
C GLY A 171 -0.30 -5.08 -7.97
N ALA A 172 0.70 -4.19 -7.95
CA ALA A 172 1.70 -4.13 -6.87
C ALA A 172 2.01 -2.68 -6.50
N VAL A 173 2.41 -2.46 -5.24
CA VAL A 173 2.94 -1.18 -4.77
C VAL A 173 4.28 -1.42 -4.10
N ASN A 174 5.35 -0.83 -4.64
CA ASN A 174 6.68 -0.91 -4.07
C ASN A 174 7.05 0.41 -3.39
N PHE A 175 7.21 0.38 -2.08
CA PHE A 175 7.67 1.50 -1.26
C PHE A 175 9.18 1.45 -1.14
N THR A 176 9.86 2.58 -1.38
CA THR A 176 11.32 2.65 -1.32
C THR A 176 11.76 3.46 -0.12
N THR A 177 12.66 2.89 0.69
CA THR A 177 13.31 3.58 1.81
C THR A 177 14.60 4.27 1.38
N PRO A 178 15.04 5.33 2.08
CA PRO A 178 16.34 5.94 1.83
C PRO A 178 17.49 5.02 2.26
N THR A 179 18.61 5.17 1.61
CA THR A 179 19.91 4.66 2.06
C THR A 179 20.83 5.83 2.37
N ALA A 180 22.00 5.61 2.94
CA ALA A 180 22.97 6.69 3.14
C ALA A 180 23.45 7.33 1.83
N LEU A 181 23.23 6.64 0.69
CA LEU A 181 23.60 7.12 -0.66
C LEU A 181 22.46 7.92 -1.33
N THR A 182 21.22 7.79 -0.85
CA THR A 182 20.02 8.37 -1.47
C THR A 182 19.24 9.30 -0.54
N ALA A 183 19.58 9.37 0.74
CA ALA A 183 18.91 10.22 1.72
C ALA A 183 19.19 11.70 1.48
N ASP A 184 18.16 12.55 1.60
CA ASP A 184 18.27 14.02 1.46
C ASP A 184 19.13 14.66 2.55
N ALA A 185 19.27 14.01 3.70
CA ALA A 185 20.09 14.47 4.81
C ALA A 185 20.71 13.30 5.56
N ARG A 186 21.91 13.52 6.15
CA ARG A 186 22.58 12.50 6.97
C ARG A 186 21.84 12.20 8.26
N ASN A 187 21.32 13.24 8.88
CA ASN A 187 20.54 13.13 10.10
C ASN A 187 19.24 13.93 9.96
N MET A 188 18.19 13.44 10.57
CA MET A 188 16.91 14.13 10.64
C MET A 188 16.24 13.82 11.99
N VAL A 189 15.63 14.81 12.58
CA VAL A 189 14.66 14.64 13.66
C VAL A 189 13.38 15.34 13.29
N ARG A 190 12.26 14.76 13.72
CA ARG A 190 10.93 15.29 13.48
C ARG A 190 10.05 15.06 14.68
N ILE A 191 9.25 16.06 15.04
CA ILE A 191 8.21 15.99 16.07
C ILE A 191 6.93 16.53 15.49
N ASP A 192 5.84 15.81 15.65
CA ASP A 192 4.50 16.14 15.22
C ASP A 192 3.53 16.07 16.41
N GLY A 193 2.53 16.93 16.40
CA GLY A 193 1.44 16.88 17.36
C GLY A 193 0.14 17.43 16.76
N GLY A 194 -0.99 17.09 17.37
CA GLY A 194 -2.27 17.58 16.86
C GLY A 194 -3.48 17.04 17.57
N SER A 195 -4.60 17.06 16.88
CA SER A 195 -5.90 16.61 17.37
C SER A 195 -5.87 15.20 17.92
N PHE A 196 -6.80 14.90 18.82
CA PHE A 196 -7.02 13.57 19.43
C PHE A 196 -5.83 13.08 20.27
N GLY A 197 -5.13 13.99 20.93
CA GLY A 197 -3.96 13.64 21.75
C GLY A 197 -2.79 13.05 20.97
N THR A 198 -2.73 13.33 19.66
CA THR A 198 -1.68 12.79 18.80
C THR A 198 -0.35 13.45 19.09
N ILE A 199 0.68 12.61 19.32
CA ILE A 199 2.09 13.00 19.37
C ILE A 199 2.91 11.94 18.63
N ARG A 200 3.90 12.39 17.82
CA ARG A 200 4.78 11.51 17.07
C ARG A 200 6.19 12.09 17.04
N GLY A 201 7.18 11.23 17.26
CA GLY A 201 8.59 11.53 17.10
C GLY A 201 9.22 10.61 16.08
N SER A 202 10.08 11.14 15.21
CA SER A 202 10.87 10.33 14.28
C SER A 202 12.31 10.84 14.23
N GLY A 203 13.26 9.90 14.09
CA GLY A 203 14.68 10.19 13.94
C GLY A 203 15.32 9.34 12.85
N GLN A 204 16.24 9.93 12.10
CA GLN A 204 17.04 9.25 11.08
C GLN A 204 18.51 9.56 11.27
N VAL A 205 19.34 8.55 11.11
CA VAL A 205 20.79 8.68 11.03
C VAL A 205 21.31 7.89 9.84
N SER A 206 22.29 8.45 9.12
CA SER A 206 22.94 7.74 8.03
C SER A 206 24.42 8.10 7.92
N ARG A 207 25.25 7.14 7.51
CA ARG A 207 26.70 7.32 7.34
C ARG A 207 27.20 6.45 6.19
N GLN A 208 28.24 6.94 5.54
CA GLN A 208 29.05 6.18 4.60
C GLN A 208 30.49 6.15 5.11
N ILE A 209 31.05 4.95 5.23
CA ILE A 209 32.40 4.72 5.74
C ILE A 209 33.11 3.71 4.82
N GLY A 210 33.98 4.20 3.94
CA GLY A 210 34.65 3.36 2.94
C GLY A 210 33.65 2.69 2.00
N GLN A 211 33.65 1.36 1.98
CA GLN A 211 32.74 0.53 1.18
C GLN A 211 31.38 0.25 1.86
N TRP A 212 31.23 0.65 3.11
CA TRP A 212 30.02 0.50 3.89
C TRP A 212 29.16 1.74 3.83
N ASP A 213 27.87 1.56 3.77
CA ASP A 213 26.87 2.59 4.04
C ASP A 213 25.78 2.02 4.92
N PHE A 214 25.22 2.85 5.80
CA PHE A 214 24.10 2.45 6.65
C PHE A 214 23.18 3.61 6.93
N LEU A 215 21.90 3.29 7.07
CA LEU A 215 20.84 4.20 7.50
C LEU A 215 19.95 3.48 8.51
N ALA A 216 19.53 4.19 9.53
CA ALA A 216 18.47 3.77 10.44
C ALA A 216 17.48 4.92 10.64
N ASN A 217 16.20 4.57 10.64
CA ASN A 217 15.06 5.43 10.96
C ASN A 217 14.24 4.77 12.05
N ALA A 218 13.76 5.54 13.01
CA ALA A 218 12.83 5.09 14.05
C ALA A 218 11.72 6.11 14.23
N THR A 219 10.47 5.64 14.31
CA THR A 219 9.28 6.45 14.55
C THR A 219 8.47 5.86 15.69
N VAL A 220 8.07 6.72 16.63
CA VAL A 220 7.15 6.38 17.72
C VAL A 220 5.97 7.34 17.65
N SER A 221 4.75 6.80 17.70
CA SER A 221 3.52 7.56 17.62
C SER A 221 2.51 7.11 18.65
N HIS A 222 1.80 8.07 19.24
CA HIS A 222 0.68 7.85 20.13
C HIS A 222 -0.50 8.72 19.73
N SER A 223 -1.72 8.18 19.88
CA SER A 223 -2.97 8.92 19.71
C SER A 223 -4.03 8.36 20.65
N GLU A 224 -4.83 9.23 21.28
CA GLU A 224 -6.02 8.79 22.02
C GLU A 224 -7.17 8.35 21.10
N GLY A 225 -7.05 8.66 19.78
CA GLY A 225 -8.04 8.36 18.76
C GLY A 225 -9.18 9.36 18.72
N TRP A 226 -9.87 9.43 17.57
CA TRP A 226 -11.02 10.30 17.39
C TRP A 226 -12.30 9.73 18.00
N ARG A 227 -12.47 8.40 17.94
CA ARG A 227 -13.60 7.69 18.54
C ARG A 227 -13.26 7.22 19.96
N ASN A 228 -14.28 6.95 20.73
CA ASN A 228 -14.13 6.23 21.99
C ASN A 228 -13.53 4.84 21.70
N HIS A 229 -12.64 4.35 22.54
CA HIS A 229 -11.98 3.06 22.39
C HIS A 229 -11.17 2.91 21.08
N GLU A 230 -10.39 3.96 20.73
CA GLU A 230 -9.58 4.00 19.50
C GLU A 230 -8.10 4.35 19.77
N ARG A 231 -7.69 4.39 21.04
CA ARG A 231 -6.29 4.70 21.37
C ARG A 231 -5.34 3.77 20.63
N GLY A 232 -4.28 4.34 20.04
CA GLY A 232 -3.24 3.61 19.34
C GLY A 232 -1.83 4.04 19.73
N GLN A 233 -0.92 3.08 19.77
CA GLN A 233 0.52 3.29 19.90
C GLN A 233 1.24 2.48 18.81
N TYR A 234 2.20 3.12 18.15
CA TYR A 234 2.92 2.54 17.02
C TYR A 234 4.41 2.80 17.20
N GLU A 235 5.22 1.77 17.06
CA GLU A 235 6.67 1.83 17.08
C GLU A 235 7.19 1.17 15.81
N GLN A 236 7.98 1.91 15.03
CA GLN A 236 8.45 1.47 13.72
C GLN A 236 9.94 1.74 13.62
N ILE A 237 10.71 0.74 13.20
CA ILE A 237 12.15 0.83 12.95
C ILE A 237 12.40 0.31 11.53
N ASN A 238 13.12 1.10 10.75
CA ASN A 238 13.61 0.71 9.43
C ASN A 238 15.12 0.99 9.37
N ALA A 239 15.91 0.01 8.98
CA ALA A 239 17.34 0.17 8.85
C ALA A 239 17.85 -0.59 7.62
N ASN A 240 18.94 -0.10 7.04
CA ASN A 240 19.66 -0.85 6.01
C ASN A 240 21.17 -0.64 6.13
N VAL A 241 21.90 -1.67 5.69
CA VAL A 241 23.37 -1.66 5.64
C VAL A 241 23.79 -2.20 4.28
N GLY A 242 24.51 -1.39 3.51
CA GLY A 242 25.06 -1.74 2.23
C GLY A 242 26.58 -1.98 2.31
N TYR A 243 27.05 -2.91 1.51
CA TYR A 243 28.48 -3.15 1.30
C TYR A 243 28.79 -3.34 -0.17
N ARG A 244 29.73 -2.57 -0.68
CA ARG A 244 30.18 -2.64 -2.08
C ARG A 244 31.49 -3.42 -2.15
N PHE A 245 31.43 -4.68 -2.59
CA PHE A 245 32.59 -5.54 -2.79
C PHE A 245 33.50 -5.04 -3.94
N SER A 246 32.84 -4.55 -5.02
CA SER A 246 33.51 -4.06 -6.23
C SER A 246 32.57 -3.10 -6.98
N PRO A 247 33.01 -2.44 -8.05
CA PRO A 247 32.12 -1.65 -8.93
C PRO A 247 30.98 -2.47 -9.55
N THR A 248 31.07 -3.80 -9.55
CA THR A 248 30.10 -4.71 -10.17
C THR A 248 29.35 -5.59 -9.18
N VAL A 249 29.70 -5.59 -7.88
CA VAL A 249 29.03 -6.42 -6.85
C VAL A 249 28.75 -5.59 -5.61
N GLU A 250 27.49 -5.52 -5.24
CA GLU A 250 27.00 -4.84 -4.04
C GLU A 250 25.94 -5.70 -3.34
N THR A 251 25.98 -5.73 -2.01
CA THR A 251 24.96 -6.37 -1.19
C THR A 251 24.37 -5.37 -0.20
N ARG A 252 23.10 -5.52 0.13
CA ARG A 252 22.40 -4.70 1.11
C ARG A 252 21.46 -5.55 1.97
N PHE A 253 21.58 -5.39 3.28
CA PHE A 253 20.64 -5.93 4.24
C PHE A 253 19.64 -4.86 4.66
N TYR A 254 18.38 -5.26 4.79
CA TYR A 254 17.29 -4.46 5.29
C TYR A 254 16.71 -5.10 6.55
N PHE A 255 16.40 -4.27 7.53
CA PHE A 255 15.81 -4.68 8.81
C PHE A 255 14.57 -3.82 9.06
N GLY A 256 13.48 -4.45 9.49
CA GLY A 256 12.26 -3.78 9.89
C GLY A 256 11.74 -4.38 11.20
N ALA A 257 11.26 -3.54 12.10
CA ALA A 257 10.53 -3.96 13.30
C ALA A 257 9.35 -3.02 13.53
N TYR A 258 8.16 -3.59 13.73
CA TYR A 258 6.91 -2.85 13.83
C TYR A 258 6.08 -3.41 14.99
N ILE A 259 5.72 -2.54 15.92
CA ILE A 259 4.88 -2.86 17.07
C ILE A 259 3.65 -1.96 17.01
N VAL A 260 2.48 -2.56 17.13
CA VAL A 260 1.18 -1.88 17.10
C VAL A 260 0.37 -2.36 18.29
N ASP A 261 -0.04 -1.44 19.14
CA ASP A 261 -1.03 -1.64 20.19
C ASP A 261 -2.19 -0.68 19.96
N GLN A 262 -3.34 -1.20 19.49
CA GLN A 262 -4.48 -0.39 19.10
C GLN A 262 -5.79 -0.94 19.62
N LEU A 263 -6.58 -0.10 20.29
CA LEU A 263 -7.97 -0.38 20.63
C LEU A 263 -8.87 -0.19 19.39
N LEU A 264 -9.90 -1.01 19.27
CA LEU A 264 -10.79 -1.03 18.11
C LEU A 264 -12.20 -0.58 18.51
N PRO A 265 -12.68 0.53 17.95
CA PRO A 265 -14.02 1.06 18.30
C PRO A 265 -15.19 0.28 17.70
N GLY A 266 -14.93 -0.69 16.83
CA GLY A 266 -15.95 -1.47 16.12
C GLY A 266 -16.78 -0.69 15.12
N SER A 267 -17.69 -1.38 14.42
CA SER A 267 -18.60 -0.80 13.44
C SER A 267 -19.94 -0.36 14.08
N LEU A 268 -20.65 0.52 13.39
CA LEU A 268 -21.88 1.15 13.83
C LEU A 268 -23.00 0.96 12.79
N THR A 269 -24.25 1.23 13.17
CA THR A 269 -25.33 1.43 12.20
C THR A 269 -25.09 2.72 11.41
N LEU A 270 -25.70 2.87 10.23
CA LEU A 270 -25.57 4.08 9.42
C LEU A 270 -25.99 5.34 10.19
N ASN A 271 -27.11 5.25 10.92
CA ASN A 271 -27.60 6.37 11.74
C ASN A 271 -26.58 6.76 12.82
N GLN A 272 -26.05 5.78 13.58
CA GLN A 272 -25.04 6.05 14.61
C GLN A 272 -23.77 6.65 14.01
N ALA A 273 -23.30 6.11 12.87
CA ALA A 273 -22.11 6.62 12.18
C ALA A 273 -22.24 8.09 11.75
N LEU A 274 -23.48 8.56 11.49
CA LEU A 274 -23.72 9.94 11.04
C LEU A 274 -24.19 10.87 12.17
N THR A 275 -24.79 10.35 13.25
CA THR A 275 -25.33 11.20 14.34
C THR A 275 -24.46 11.23 15.58
N THR A 276 -23.86 10.09 15.94
CA THR A 276 -22.98 9.90 17.10
C THR A 276 -21.65 9.24 16.71
N PRO A 277 -20.90 9.80 15.74
CA PRO A 277 -19.79 9.11 15.08
C PRO A 277 -18.61 8.74 16.01
N ARG A 278 -18.48 9.43 17.15
CA ARG A 278 -17.41 9.14 18.13
C ARG A 278 -17.70 7.94 19.03
N MET A 279 -18.89 7.34 18.93
CA MET A 279 -19.28 6.20 19.71
C MET A 279 -18.49 4.94 19.32
N ALA A 280 -18.08 4.14 20.30
CA ALA A 280 -17.66 2.76 20.07
C ALA A 280 -18.89 1.83 20.06
N SER A 281 -18.79 0.71 19.37
CA SER A 281 -19.85 -0.33 19.43
C SER A 281 -19.90 -0.99 20.82
N ALA A 282 -21.06 -1.46 21.22
CA ALA A 282 -21.23 -2.13 22.51
C ALA A 282 -20.38 -3.41 22.60
N SER A 283 -20.26 -4.17 21.51
CA SER A 283 -19.45 -5.38 21.43
C SER A 283 -17.95 -5.06 21.55
N ALA A 284 -17.48 -3.94 20.96
CA ALA A 284 -16.10 -3.51 21.10
C ALA A 284 -15.72 -3.17 22.54
N LEU A 285 -16.61 -2.48 23.25
CA LEU A 285 -16.39 -2.15 24.66
C LEU A 285 -16.46 -3.40 25.57
N ALA A 286 -17.46 -4.26 25.37
CA ALA A 286 -17.65 -5.47 26.16
C ALA A 286 -16.52 -6.50 25.96
N GLY A 287 -15.97 -6.57 24.75
CA GLY A 287 -14.87 -7.48 24.39
C GLY A 287 -13.49 -6.87 24.55
N ASP A 288 -13.38 -5.62 25.02
CA ASP A 288 -12.10 -4.86 25.05
C ASP A 288 -11.31 -5.06 23.76
N GLN A 289 -11.99 -4.80 22.61
CA GLN A 289 -11.45 -5.16 21.31
C GLN A 289 -10.19 -4.37 20.98
N ALA A 290 -9.17 -5.09 20.54
CA ALA A 290 -7.86 -4.53 20.24
C ALA A 290 -7.16 -5.29 19.12
N ARG A 291 -6.12 -4.69 18.56
CA ARG A 291 -5.13 -5.32 17.68
C ARG A 291 -3.74 -5.04 18.21
N ASN A 292 -3.08 -6.08 18.69
CA ASN A 292 -1.71 -6.01 19.17
C ASN A 292 -0.87 -6.90 18.26
N THR A 293 0.03 -6.25 17.50
CA THR A 293 0.83 -6.92 16.47
C THR A 293 2.30 -6.56 16.64
N ARG A 294 3.15 -7.56 16.52
CA ARG A 294 4.59 -7.39 16.41
C ARG A 294 5.04 -8.08 15.12
N THR A 295 5.76 -7.36 14.27
CA THR A 295 6.32 -7.88 13.03
C THR A 295 7.80 -7.54 12.95
N GLU A 296 8.62 -8.50 12.60
CA GLU A 296 10.06 -8.38 12.39
C GLU A 296 10.40 -8.88 11.00
N ARG A 297 11.22 -8.12 10.28
CA ARG A 297 11.62 -8.44 8.92
C ARG A 297 13.12 -8.29 8.76
N VAL A 298 13.72 -9.27 8.07
CA VAL A 298 15.10 -9.22 7.58
C VAL A 298 15.09 -9.57 6.11
N ALA A 299 15.82 -8.80 5.29
CA ALA A 299 15.98 -9.11 3.89
C ALA A 299 17.40 -8.80 3.41
N ASN A 300 17.82 -9.45 2.34
CA ASN A 300 19.05 -9.16 1.64
C ASN A 300 18.79 -9.03 0.15
N VAL A 301 19.40 -8.03 -0.46
CA VAL A 301 19.49 -7.86 -1.91
C VAL A 301 20.96 -7.83 -2.28
N THR A 302 21.40 -8.76 -3.12
CA THR A 302 22.74 -8.77 -3.70
C THR A 302 22.62 -8.56 -5.20
N SER A 303 23.26 -7.50 -5.70
CA SER A 303 23.24 -7.13 -7.11
C SER A 303 24.62 -7.35 -7.75
N ILE A 304 24.60 -8.03 -8.89
CA ILE A 304 25.79 -8.33 -9.69
C ILE A 304 25.58 -7.72 -11.07
N LYS A 305 26.37 -6.70 -11.38
CA LYS A 305 26.38 -6.04 -12.68
C LYS A 305 27.18 -6.88 -13.68
N LEU A 306 26.60 -7.13 -14.83
CA LEU A 306 27.20 -7.77 -16.00
C LEU A 306 27.43 -6.73 -17.10
N ASP A 307 28.13 -7.10 -18.16
CA ASP A 307 28.40 -6.19 -19.30
C ASP A 307 27.13 -5.69 -19.95
N ASN A 308 26.11 -6.53 -20.08
CA ASN A 308 24.84 -6.23 -20.74
C ASN A 308 23.61 -6.31 -19.81
N GLY A 309 23.83 -6.31 -18.48
CA GLY A 309 22.69 -6.43 -17.56
C GLY A 309 23.08 -6.47 -16.10
N GLN A 310 22.13 -6.93 -15.27
CA GLN A 310 22.27 -7.08 -13.83
C GLN A 310 21.53 -8.31 -13.36
N ILE A 311 22.10 -9.02 -12.42
CA ILE A 311 21.42 -10.07 -11.64
C ILE A 311 21.18 -9.50 -10.24
N ASP A 312 19.94 -9.59 -9.77
CA ASP A 312 19.54 -9.29 -8.39
C ASP A 312 19.11 -10.58 -7.70
N LEU A 313 19.70 -10.88 -6.56
CA LEU A 313 19.34 -12.01 -5.71
C LEU A 313 18.71 -11.43 -4.45
N THR A 314 17.42 -11.71 -4.25
CA THR A 314 16.67 -11.22 -3.08
C THR A 314 16.30 -12.39 -2.17
N THR A 315 16.58 -12.27 -0.87
CA THR A 315 16.13 -13.23 0.16
C THR A 315 15.45 -12.46 1.29
N TRP A 316 14.46 -13.08 1.94
CA TRP A 316 13.77 -12.45 3.07
C TRP A 316 13.22 -13.45 4.06
N GLY A 317 13.02 -12.97 5.28
CA GLY A 317 12.28 -13.63 6.34
C GLY A 317 11.44 -12.61 7.10
N ILE A 318 10.19 -12.95 7.40
CA ILE A 318 9.24 -12.15 8.18
C ILE A 318 8.69 -13.05 9.28
N HIS A 319 8.72 -12.55 10.51
CA HIS A 319 8.01 -13.13 11.65
C HIS A 319 6.94 -12.16 12.12
N LYS A 320 5.73 -12.67 12.37
CA LYS A 320 4.63 -11.87 12.93
C LYS A 320 3.93 -12.62 14.04
N SER A 321 3.74 -11.95 15.16
CA SER A 321 2.82 -12.36 16.20
C SER A 321 1.62 -11.40 16.25
N LEU A 322 0.42 -11.97 16.42
CA LEU A 322 -0.84 -11.22 16.49
C LEU A 322 -1.64 -11.70 17.70
N TYR A 323 -2.01 -10.76 18.58
CA TYR A 323 -3.00 -10.94 19.60
C TYR A 323 -4.17 -9.97 19.36
N HIS A 324 -5.31 -10.51 18.96
CA HIS A 324 -6.38 -9.71 18.39
C HIS A 324 -7.74 -10.10 18.99
N PRO A 325 -8.07 -9.59 20.19
CA PRO A 325 -9.39 -9.75 20.77
C PRO A 325 -10.42 -8.94 19.96
N ILE A 326 -11.33 -9.64 19.33
CA ILE A 326 -12.52 -9.11 18.62
C ILE A 326 -13.72 -9.94 19.09
N PHE A 327 -14.62 -10.40 18.20
CA PHE A 327 -15.66 -11.36 18.58
C PHE A 327 -15.10 -12.69 19.16
N GLN A 328 -13.85 -13.01 18.83
CA GLN A 328 -13.01 -14.05 19.43
C GLN A 328 -11.62 -13.46 19.69
N VAL A 329 -10.81 -14.09 20.53
CA VAL A 329 -9.38 -13.77 20.56
C VAL A 329 -8.68 -14.55 19.46
N VAL A 330 -8.27 -13.85 18.39
CA VAL A 330 -7.42 -14.40 17.34
C VAL A 330 -5.96 -14.26 17.78
N ASP A 331 -5.28 -15.40 17.89
CA ASP A 331 -3.91 -15.52 18.39
C ASP A 331 -3.09 -16.28 17.34
N GLN A 332 -2.19 -15.56 16.66
CA GLN A 332 -1.45 -16.09 15.53
C GLN A 332 0.04 -15.86 15.70
N ASP A 333 0.82 -16.84 15.25
CA ASP A 333 2.26 -16.76 15.09
C ASP A 333 2.62 -17.25 13.71
N SER A 334 3.24 -16.41 12.89
CA SER A 334 3.46 -16.70 11.48
C SER A 334 4.88 -16.37 11.02
N TRP A 335 5.39 -17.24 10.15
CA TRP A 335 6.64 -17.08 9.45
C TRP A 335 6.44 -17.07 7.95
N THR A 336 7.14 -16.16 7.27
CA THR A 336 7.24 -16.11 5.81
C THR A 336 8.70 -15.97 5.42
N TYR A 337 9.14 -16.74 4.42
CA TYR A 337 10.51 -16.69 3.92
C TYR A 337 10.54 -16.92 2.42
N GLY A 338 11.53 -16.36 1.74
CA GLY A 338 11.62 -16.52 0.30
C GLY A 338 12.96 -16.17 -0.32
N PHE A 339 13.05 -16.53 -1.60
CA PHE A 339 14.18 -16.26 -2.48
C PHE A 339 13.67 -15.87 -3.87
N ALA A 340 14.20 -14.80 -4.44
CA ALA A 340 13.80 -14.30 -5.74
C ALA A 340 15.01 -13.83 -6.57
N PRO A 341 15.54 -14.66 -7.48
CA PRO A 341 16.51 -14.24 -8.48
C PRO A 341 15.83 -13.49 -9.62
N ARG A 342 16.44 -12.39 -10.07
CA ARG A 342 15.99 -11.59 -11.22
C ARG A 342 17.19 -11.22 -12.08
N TYR A 343 17.05 -11.36 -13.38
CA TYR A 343 17.95 -10.82 -14.38
C TYR A 343 17.26 -9.70 -15.15
N THR A 344 17.96 -8.60 -15.36
CA THR A 344 17.57 -7.50 -16.24
C THR A 344 18.68 -7.22 -17.21
N GLY A 345 18.45 -7.44 -18.50
CA GLY A 345 19.46 -7.32 -19.54
C GLY A 345 19.06 -6.36 -20.65
N ASN A 346 20.05 -5.73 -21.26
CA ASN A 346 19.88 -4.86 -22.42
C ASN A 346 20.71 -5.41 -23.57
N PHE A 347 20.05 -5.70 -24.68
CA PHE A 347 20.64 -6.34 -25.85
C PHE A 347 20.37 -5.55 -27.13
N THR A 348 21.02 -5.96 -28.20
CA THR A 348 20.67 -5.55 -29.56
C THR A 348 20.22 -6.80 -30.31
N LEU A 349 18.98 -6.83 -30.78
CA LEU A 349 18.40 -7.91 -31.56
C LEU A 349 18.09 -7.41 -32.97
N GLY A 350 18.80 -7.91 -33.99
CA GLY A 350 18.62 -7.45 -35.37
C GLY A 350 18.82 -5.93 -35.57
N GLY A 351 19.75 -5.31 -34.83
CA GLY A 351 19.98 -3.86 -34.83
C GLY A 351 18.99 -3.06 -33.98
N MET A 352 17.96 -3.67 -33.40
CA MET A 352 16.97 -3.04 -32.54
C MET A 352 17.35 -3.16 -31.08
N ARG A 353 17.11 -2.09 -30.29
CA ARG A 353 17.29 -2.11 -28.83
C ARG A 353 16.30 -3.07 -28.22
N ASN A 354 16.77 -3.94 -27.35
CA ASN A 354 15.97 -4.94 -26.64
C ASN A 354 16.28 -4.92 -25.14
N GLN A 355 15.27 -5.06 -24.31
CA GLN A 355 15.41 -5.23 -22.87
C GLN A 355 14.65 -6.47 -22.43
N LEU A 356 15.35 -7.37 -21.73
CA LEU A 356 14.83 -8.62 -21.20
C LEU A 356 14.81 -8.55 -19.67
N ILE A 357 13.67 -8.91 -19.06
CA ILE A 357 13.54 -9.14 -17.62
C ILE A 357 13.09 -10.59 -17.43
N ALA A 358 13.86 -11.36 -16.68
CA ALA A 358 13.53 -12.73 -16.35
C ALA A 358 13.76 -12.98 -14.86
N GLY A 359 12.92 -13.78 -14.24
CA GLY A 359 13.08 -14.10 -12.84
C GLY A 359 12.21 -15.24 -12.35
N ALA A 360 12.46 -15.61 -11.10
CA ALA A 360 11.66 -16.57 -10.37
C ALA A 360 11.45 -16.08 -8.92
N ARG A 361 10.41 -16.62 -8.26
CA ARG A 361 10.16 -16.41 -6.84
C ARG A 361 9.78 -17.74 -6.21
N PHE A 362 10.45 -18.08 -5.14
CA PHE A 362 10.19 -19.27 -4.32
C PHE A 362 9.98 -18.79 -2.89
N PHE A 363 8.75 -18.86 -2.40
CA PHE A 363 8.47 -18.40 -1.06
C PHE A 363 7.38 -19.25 -0.41
N GLY A 364 7.45 -19.30 0.91
CA GLY A 364 6.50 -20.06 1.69
C GLY A 364 6.49 -19.58 3.13
N GLY A 365 5.64 -20.21 3.92
CA GLY A 365 5.52 -19.90 5.34
C GLY A 365 4.40 -20.67 5.97
N ASN A 366 4.30 -20.48 7.27
CA ASN A 366 3.26 -21.08 8.08
C ASN A 366 2.63 -20.04 9.01
N ASN A 367 1.44 -20.38 9.51
CA ASN A 367 0.72 -19.63 10.55
C ASN A 367 0.12 -20.62 11.54
N ASP A 368 0.53 -20.54 12.79
CA ASP A 368 -0.15 -21.22 13.91
C ASP A 368 -1.38 -20.40 14.27
N ALA A 369 -2.55 -20.87 13.81
CA ALA A 369 -3.83 -20.18 13.95
C ALA A 369 -4.60 -20.73 15.16
N ARG A 370 -4.64 -19.97 16.24
CA ARG A 370 -5.40 -20.29 17.45
C ARG A 370 -6.49 -19.26 17.67
N GLN A 371 -7.67 -19.72 18.12
CA GLN A 371 -8.74 -18.83 18.52
C GLN A 371 -9.31 -19.25 19.87
N TYR A 372 -9.83 -18.27 20.58
CA TYR A 372 -10.41 -18.45 21.92
C TYR A 372 -11.67 -17.60 22.05
N VAL A 373 -12.58 -18.03 22.92
CA VAL A 373 -13.69 -17.16 23.35
C VAL A 373 -13.07 -15.87 23.93
N ASN A 374 -13.57 -14.71 23.50
CA ASN A 374 -13.14 -13.44 24.07
C ASN A 374 -13.84 -13.19 25.40
N VAL A 375 -13.06 -13.07 26.47
CA VAL A 375 -13.54 -12.73 27.82
C VAL A 375 -12.93 -11.40 28.22
N ASN A 376 -13.60 -10.29 27.83
CA ASN A 376 -13.12 -8.93 28.11
C ASN A 376 -11.64 -8.72 27.75
N GLY A 377 -11.30 -8.99 26.49
CA GLY A 377 -9.95 -8.85 25.95
C GLY A 377 -9.00 -10.02 26.25
N ASN A 378 -9.43 -11.03 27.02
CA ASN A 378 -8.59 -12.16 27.43
C ASN A 378 -9.03 -13.47 26.78
N ARG A 379 -8.10 -14.44 26.68
CA ARG A 379 -8.38 -15.79 26.18
C ARG A 379 -9.28 -16.53 27.18
N GLY A 380 -10.45 -16.95 26.70
CA GLY A 380 -11.32 -17.93 27.36
C GLY A 380 -11.03 -19.36 26.88
N ALA A 381 -12.08 -20.18 26.70
CA ALA A 381 -11.96 -21.51 26.14
C ALA A 381 -11.45 -21.45 24.69
N GLN A 382 -10.53 -22.36 24.32
CA GLN A 382 -10.00 -22.46 22.97
C GLN A 382 -11.08 -22.98 22.01
N THR A 383 -11.23 -22.33 20.85
CA THR A 383 -12.25 -22.65 19.83
C THR A 383 -11.62 -23.15 18.53
N LEU A 384 -10.35 -22.83 18.28
CA LEU A 384 -9.59 -23.30 17.12
C LEU A 384 -8.15 -23.59 17.50
N ASN A 385 -7.59 -24.66 16.92
CA ASN A 385 -6.16 -24.95 16.93
C ASN A 385 -5.81 -25.56 15.56
N ALA A 386 -5.22 -24.73 14.69
CA ALA A 386 -4.93 -25.14 13.32
C ALA A 386 -3.57 -24.59 12.88
N LYS A 387 -2.98 -25.25 11.89
CA LYS A 387 -1.79 -24.81 11.17
C LYS A 387 -2.15 -24.53 9.72
N GLN A 388 -1.65 -23.43 9.18
CA GLN A 388 -1.86 -22.98 7.81
C GLN A 388 -0.49 -22.88 7.13
N ASP A 389 -0.23 -23.75 6.16
CA ASP A 389 1.02 -23.75 5.39
C ASP A 389 0.77 -23.28 3.95
N ALA A 390 1.62 -22.37 3.47
CA ALA A 390 1.54 -21.84 2.11
C ALA A 390 2.88 -21.97 1.39
N TYR A 391 2.85 -22.45 0.14
CA TYR A 391 4.01 -22.58 -0.73
C TYR A 391 3.72 -21.99 -2.10
N ASN A 392 4.65 -21.20 -2.63
CA ASN A 392 4.47 -20.45 -3.87
C ASN A 392 5.72 -20.57 -4.74
N TYR A 393 5.52 -20.98 -5.99
CA TYR A 393 6.53 -21.14 -7.02
C TYR A 393 6.10 -20.33 -8.23
N GLU A 394 6.92 -19.37 -8.63
CA GLU A 394 6.63 -18.45 -9.70
C GLU A 394 7.84 -18.29 -10.61
N ALA A 395 7.61 -18.18 -11.92
CA ALA A 395 8.64 -17.81 -12.89
C ALA A 395 8.04 -16.84 -13.91
N TYR A 396 8.80 -15.86 -14.34
CA TYR A 396 8.33 -14.85 -15.27
C TYR A 396 9.41 -14.42 -16.25
N LEU A 397 8.94 -13.98 -17.43
CA LEU A 397 9.74 -13.39 -18.48
C LEU A 397 8.97 -12.21 -19.07
N GLU A 398 9.63 -11.08 -19.27
CA GLU A 398 9.11 -9.94 -20.04
C GLU A 398 10.21 -9.44 -20.98
N ASP A 399 9.88 -9.31 -22.26
CA ASP A 399 10.74 -8.77 -23.29
C ASP A 399 10.16 -7.48 -23.84
N ARG A 400 11.04 -6.51 -24.08
CA ARG A 400 10.70 -5.22 -24.68
C ARG A 400 11.62 -4.94 -25.85
N LEU A 401 11.06 -5.01 -27.06
CA LEU A 401 11.77 -4.79 -28.31
C LEU A 401 11.38 -3.44 -28.92
N TYR A 402 12.34 -2.54 -29.09
CA TYR A 402 12.15 -1.27 -29.77
C TYR A 402 12.23 -1.44 -31.28
N VAL A 403 11.09 -1.70 -31.91
CA VAL A 403 10.99 -1.88 -33.37
C VAL A 403 11.20 -0.58 -34.15
N LEU A 404 10.96 0.55 -33.49
CA LEU A 404 11.34 1.90 -33.93
C LEU A 404 12.00 2.61 -32.73
N PRO A 405 12.78 3.68 -32.93
CA PRO A 405 13.36 4.44 -31.82
C PRO A 405 12.35 4.93 -30.78
N THR A 406 11.10 5.12 -31.21
CA THR A 406 9.98 5.65 -30.38
C THR A 406 8.88 4.63 -30.11
N VAL A 407 8.98 3.39 -30.60
CA VAL A 407 7.93 2.37 -30.45
C VAL A 407 8.54 1.08 -29.91
N ALA A 408 8.08 0.66 -28.74
CA ALA A 408 8.43 -0.61 -28.14
C ALA A 408 7.24 -1.59 -28.18
N LEU A 409 7.51 -2.82 -28.59
CA LEU A 409 6.59 -3.95 -28.41
C LEU A 409 7.01 -4.69 -27.13
N MET A 410 6.04 -5.05 -26.32
CA MET A 410 6.25 -5.80 -25.08
C MET A 410 5.51 -7.13 -25.14
N ALA A 411 6.18 -8.19 -24.76
CA ALA A 411 5.60 -9.52 -24.59
C ALA A 411 6.13 -10.13 -23.31
N GLY A 412 5.28 -10.72 -22.51
CA GLY A 412 5.70 -11.36 -21.27
C GLY A 412 4.70 -12.42 -20.80
N ALA A 413 5.14 -13.23 -19.88
CA ALA A 413 4.28 -14.17 -19.20
C ALA A 413 4.83 -14.50 -17.80
N LYS A 414 3.91 -14.87 -16.89
CA LYS A 414 4.20 -15.45 -15.59
C LYS A 414 3.49 -16.78 -15.46
N ALA A 415 4.24 -17.81 -15.06
CA ALA A 415 3.71 -19.08 -14.60
C ALA A 415 3.75 -19.11 -13.07
N TYR A 416 2.74 -19.70 -12.45
CA TYR A 416 2.68 -19.87 -11.00
C TYR A 416 2.08 -21.22 -10.60
N ARG A 417 2.52 -21.70 -9.43
CA ARG A 417 1.91 -22.83 -8.71
C ARG A 417 1.94 -22.52 -7.22
N ASN A 418 0.77 -22.38 -6.62
CA ASN A 418 0.58 -22.02 -5.22
C ASN A 418 -0.18 -23.13 -4.52
N ARG A 419 0.28 -23.55 -3.34
CA ARG A 419 -0.34 -24.58 -2.51
C ARG A 419 -0.73 -23.97 -1.17
N ARG A 420 -1.92 -24.31 -0.69
CA ARG A 420 -2.48 -23.97 0.62
C ARG A 420 -2.84 -25.24 1.34
N GLU A 421 -2.32 -25.44 2.53
CA GLU A 421 -2.58 -26.61 3.38
C GLU A 421 -3.13 -26.10 4.71
N TYR A 422 -4.23 -26.68 5.12
CA TYR A 422 -4.91 -26.38 6.37
C TYR A 422 -4.96 -27.64 7.21
N THR A 423 -4.25 -27.67 8.33
CA THR A 423 -4.23 -28.76 9.28
C THR A 423 -5.01 -28.34 10.53
N ASP A 424 -6.17 -28.91 10.71
CA ASP A 424 -6.98 -28.72 11.91
C ASP A 424 -6.68 -29.86 12.90
N TYR A 425 -6.25 -29.50 14.09
CA TYR A 425 -5.92 -30.49 15.12
C TYR A 425 -7.13 -31.04 15.88
N GLY A 426 -8.31 -30.41 15.78
CA GLY A 426 -9.54 -30.87 16.45
C GLY A 426 -9.40 -31.01 17.96
N GLY A 427 -10.20 -31.90 18.54
CA GLY A 427 -10.11 -32.27 19.96
C GLY A 427 -10.60 -31.22 20.96
N LEU A 428 -11.19 -30.14 20.49
CA LEU A 428 -11.71 -29.07 21.31
C LEU A 428 -13.23 -29.21 21.50
N PRO A 429 -13.81 -28.78 22.63
CA PRO A 429 -15.26 -28.84 22.81
C PRO A 429 -16.05 -28.12 21.70
N ALA A 430 -15.55 -26.99 21.20
CA ALA A 430 -16.15 -26.24 20.12
C ALA A 430 -15.77 -26.80 18.72
N ASN A 431 -14.75 -27.63 18.60
CA ASN A 431 -14.25 -28.24 17.37
C ASN A 431 -13.75 -29.67 17.65
N PRO A 432 -14.67 -30.62 17.91
CA PRO A 432 -14.28 -31.98 18.33
C PRO A 432 -13.66 -32.81 17.22
N THR A 433 -13.96 -32.52 15.96
CA THR A 433 -13.51 -33.28 14.79
C THR A 433 -12.59 -32.45 13.92
N ALA A 434 -11.35 -32.90 13.73
CA ALA A 434 -10.41 -32.29 12.80
C ALA A 434 -10.93 -32.34 11.35
N LYS A 435 -10.80 -31.21 10.63
CA LYS A 435 -11.21 -31.07 9.22
C LYS A 435 -10.07 -30.46 8.42
N SER A 436 -9.00 -31.24 8.27
CA SER A 436 -7.83 -30.84 7.46
C SER A 436 -8.14 -30.97 5.97
N ASP A 437 -7.67 -30.01 5.18
CA ASP A 437 -7.83 -29.99 3.72
C ASP A 437 -6.75 -29.10 3.08
N GLY A 438 -6.74 -29.01 1.75
CA GLY A 438 -5.81 -28.16 1.04
C GLY A 438 -6.21 -27.94 -0.41
N ALA A 439 -5.61 -26.93 -1.01
CA ALA A 439 -5.84 -26.59 -2.41
C ALA A 439 -4.53 -26.23 -3.13
N THR A 440 -4.48 -26.54 -4.42
CA THR A 440 -3.38 -26.13 -5.30
C THR A 440 -3.92 -25.35 -6.48
N PHE A 441 -3.32 -24.19 -6.72
CA PHE A 441 -3.68 -23.25 -7.78
C PHE A 441 -2.49 -23.12 -8.73
N SER A 442 -2.74 -23.13 -10.03
CA SER A 442 -1.69 -22.96 -11.02
C SER A 442 -2.23 -22.26 -12.28
N GLY A 443 -1.36 -21.57 -12.98
CA GLY A 443 -1.75 -20.90 -14.21
C GLY A 443 -0.60 -20.16 -14.88
N VAL A 444 -0.92 -19.60 -16.05
CA VAL A 444 -0.03 -18.73 -16.81
C VAL A 444 -0.75 -17.43 -17.10
N ASN A 445 -0.10 -16.31 -16.82
CA ASN A 445 -0.59 -14.96 -17.00
C ASN A 445 0.23 -14.25 -18.09
N PRO A 446 -0.19 -14.25 -19.35
CA PRO A 446 0.48 -13.53 -20.43
C PRO A 446 0.19 -12.02 -20.37
N LYS A 447 1.11 -11.25 -20.95
CA LYS A 447 1.04 -9.80 -21.14
C LYS A 447 1.56 -9.46 -22.53
N PHE A 448 0.84 -8.58 -23.24
CA PHE A 448 1.27 -7.99 -24.50
C PHE A 448 0.96 -6.50 -24.47
N GLY A 449 1.86 -5.68 -25.03
CA GLY A 449 1.66 -4.25 -25.04
C GLY A 449 2.48 -3.54 -26.10
N VAL A 450 2.07 -2.31 -26.37
CA VAL A 450 2.78 -1.36 -27.23
C VAL A 450 2.96 -0.07 -26.46
N LEU A 451 4.19 0.41 -26.41
CA LEU A 451 4.54 1.72 -25.86
C LEU A 451 5.01 2.60 -27.02
N TRP A 452 4.40 3.77 -27.15
CA TRP A 452 4.80 4.79 -28.11
C TRP A 452 5.27 6.04 -27.40
N GLU A 453 6.48 6.50 -27.71
CA GLU A 453 7.17 7.64 -27.12
C GLU A 453 7.42 8.71 -28.19
N PRO A 454 6.38 9.45 -28.68
CA PRO A 454 6.54 10.44 -29.75
C PRO A 454 7.48 11.59 -29.36
N LYS A 455 7.61 11.88 -28.08
CA LYS A 455 8.55 12.84 -27.48
C LYS A 455 9.09 12.28 -26.16
N PRO A 456 10.24 12.74 -25.67
CA PRO A 456 10.84 12.23 -24.42
C PRO A 456 9.90 12.30 -23.21
N ASP A 457 9.01 13.29 -23.16
CA ASP A 457 8.11 13.54 -22.03
C ASP A 457 6.64 13.18 -22.34
N ILE A 458 6.35 12.47 -23.43
CA ILE A 458 5.01 12.07 -23.83
C ILE A 458 4.99 10.61 -24.23
N GLN A 459 4.10 9.84 -23.63
CA GLN A 459 3.90 8.43 -23.90
C GLN A 459 2.43 8.12 -24.15
N ALA A 460 2.19 7.17 -25.04
CA ALA A 460 0.90 6.50 -25.18
C ALA A 460 1.14 4.99 -25.15
N PHE A 461 0.20 4.24 -24.62
CA PHE A 461 0.30 2.79 -24.53
C PHE A 461 -1.03 2.11 -24.71
N ILE A 462 -0.97 0.90 -25.18
CA ILE A 462 -2.06 -0.07 -25.15
C ILE A 462 -1.49 -1.41 -24.70
N ASP A 463 -2.18 -2.09 -23.81
CA ASP A 463 -1.79 -3.42 -23.37
C ASP A 463 -2.99 -4.30 -23.07
N ILE A 464 -2.76 -5.60 -23.20
CA ILE A 464 -3.68 -6.66 -22.78
C ILE A 464 -2.94 -7.62 -21.85
N THR A 465 -3.49 -7.81 -20.66
CA THR A 465 -2.88 -8.64 -19.62
C THR A 465 -3.87 -9.65 -19.10
N ARG A 466 -3.39 -10.85 -18.75
CA ARG A 466 -4.10 -11.76 -17.87
C ARG A 466 -3.50 -11.67 -16.48
N SER A 467 -4.32 -11.61 -15.45
CA SER A 467 -3.91 -11.67 -14.05
C SER A 467 -4.77 -12.65 -13.27
N ALA A 468 -4.27 -13.10 -12.14
CA ALA A 468 -4.95 -14.00 -11.23
C ALA A 468 -4.72 -13.56 -9.78
N ASP A 469 -5.59 -14.02 -8.89
CA ASP A 469 -5.44 -13.86 -7.45
C ASP A 469 -5.91 -15.14 -6.77
N VAL A 470 -5.01 -15.71 -5.96
CA VAL A 470 -5.20 -16.98 -5.28
C VAL A 470 -5.83 -16.71 -3.91
N PRO A 471 -6.86 -17.48 -3.48
CA PRO A 471 -7.45 -17.33 -2.16
C PRO A 471 -6.39 -17.47 -1.05
N ASP A 472 -6.45 -16.59 -0.07
CA ASP A 472 -5.68 -16.69 1.18
C ASP A 472 -6.44 -17.50 2.24
N PHE A 473 -5.83 -17.74 3.40
CA PHE A 473 -6.48 -18.51 4.45
C PHE A 473 -7.67 -17.81 5.09
N THR A 474 -7.80 -16.50 4.98
CA THR A 474 -9.02 -15.81 5.42
C THR A 474 -10.21 -16.13 4.53
N ASP A 475 -9.97 -16.40 3.25
CA ASP A 475 -11.00 -16.85 2.31
C ASP A 475 -11.32 -18.33 2.47
N LEU A 476 -10.28 -19.14 2.60
CA LEU A 476 -10.40 -20.62 2.62
C LEU A 476 -10.84 -21.14 3.98
N SER A 477 -10.64 -20.40 5.08
CA SER A 477 -11.00 -20.81 6.43
C SER A 477 -12.21 -20.02 6.90
N GLN A 478 -13.42 -20.58 6.70
CA GLN A 478 -14.68 -19.92 6.97
C GLN A 478 -15.46 -20.62 8.10
N THR A 479 -16.34 -19.86 8.78
CA THR A 479 -17.21 -20.41 9.81
C THR A 479 -18.48 -20.95 9.18
N ILE A 480 -18.70 -22.26 9.29
CA ILE A 480 -19.89 -22.96 8.85
C ILE A 480 -20.50 -23.69 10.04
N ALA A 481 -21.79 -23.45 10.34
CA ALA A 481 -22.49 -24.05 11.47
C ALA A 481 -21.71 -23.91 12.80
N SER A 482 -21.18 -22.71 13.06
CA SER A 482 -20.39 -22.34 14.24
C SER A 482 -18.99 -22.99 14.36
N THR A 483 -18.53 -23.71 13.35
CA THR A 483 -17.19 -24.32 13.30
C THR A 483 -16.40 -23.72 12.16
N GLN A 484 -15.16 -23.32 12.43
CA GLN A 484 -14.24 -22.90 11.38
C GLN A 484 -13.71 -24.13 10.64
N GLN A 485 -13.78 -24.10 9.31
CA GLN A 485 -13.32 -25.19 8.46
C GLN A 485 -12.83 -24.68 7.11
N PHE A 486 -12.05 -25.50 6.43
CA PHE A 486 -11.58 -25.21 5.08
C PHE A 486 -12.76 -25.25 4.10
N VAL A 487 -12.89 -24.20 3.28
CA VAL A 487 -13.89 -24.08 2.21
C VAL A 487 -13.17 -23.92 0.90
N PRO A 488 -13.28 -24.88 -0.04
CA PRO A 488 -12.59 -24.76 -1.32
C PRO A 488 -13.19 -23.64 -2.16
N LEU A 489 -12.35 -22.67 -2.54
CA LEU A 489 -12.68 -21.59 -3.46
C LEU A 489 -11.75 -21.66 -4.66
N ALA A 490 -12.24 -21.20 -5.82
CA ALA A 490 -11.43 -21.06 -7.02
C ALA A 490 -10.55 -19.79 -6.95
N ALA A 491 -9.39 -19.80 -7.62
CA ALA A 491 -8.62 -18.59 -7.86
C ALA A 491 -9.38 -17.68 -8.85
N GLN A 492 -9.55 -16.42 -8.49
CA GLN A 492 -10.09 -15.44 -9.42
C GLN A 492 -9.07 -15.11 -10.51
N HIS A 493 -9.53 -14.88 -11.72
CA HIS A 493 -8.67 -14.53 -12.84
C HIS A 493 -9.42 -13.71 -13.90
N GLY A 494 -8.68 -12.96 -14.70
CA GLY A 494 -9.31 -12.18 -15.75
C GLY A 494 -8.35 -11.58 -16.76
N TRP A 495 -8.91 -11.13 -17.85
CA TRP A 495 -8.24 -10.37 -18.87
C TRP A 495 -8.56 -8.89 -18.72
N THR A 496 -7.54 -8.05 -18.82
CA THR A 496 -7.65 -6.60 -18.77
C THR A 496 -7.07 -6.00 -20.05
N LEU A 497 -7.85 -5.16 -20.70
CA LEU A 497 -7.40 -4.27 -21.80
C LEU A 497 -7.24 -2.88 -21.22
N GLU A 498 -6.11 -2.24 -21.52
CA GLU A 498 -5.79 -0.85 -21.12
C GLU A 498 -5.42 -0.02 -22.33
N LEU A 499 -5.82 1.24 -22.31
CA LEU A 499 -5.39 2.27 -23.23
C LEU A 499 -5.10 3.54 -22.43
N GLY A 500 -3.91 4.11 -22.59
CA GLY A 500 -3.55 5.27 -21.81
C GLY A 500 -2.53 6.18 -22.48
N THR A 501 -2.43 7.38 -21.92
CA THR A 501 -1.41 8.37 -22.24
C THR A 501 -0.98 9.09 -21.00
N ARG A 502 0.31 9.38 -20.93
CA ARG A 502 0.90 10.17 -19.85
C ARG A 502 1.98 11.09 -20.39
N GLY A 503 2.14 12.22 -19.75
CA GLY A 503 3.17 13.13 -20.21
C GLY A 503 3.17 14.48 -19.51
N LYS A 504 4.10 15.30 -19.98
CA LYS A 504 4.22 16.70 -19.60
C LYS A 504 4.47 17.56 -20.84
N TRP A 505 3.77 18.67 -20.94
CA TRP A 505 3.98 19.66 -21.97
C TRP A 505 3.92 21.06 -21.34
N ASP A 506 5.06 21.77 -21.31
CA ASP A 506 5.25 23.07 -20.67
C ASP A 506 4.73 23.08 -19.21
N ARG A 507 3.54 23.64 -19.00
CA ARG A 507 2.92 23.82 -17.69
C ARG A 507 1.91 22.73 -17.32
N PHE A 508 1.61 21.84 -18.25
CA PHE A 508 0.57 20.83 -18.11
C PHE A 508 1.18 19.43 -18.02
N GLY A 509 0.79 18.67 -16.99
CA GLY A 509 1.10 17.27 -16.83
C GLY A 509 -0.18 16.44 -16.77
N TRP A 510 -0.15 15.22 -17.32
CA TRP A 510 -1.29 14.30 -17.30
C TRP A 510 -0.89 12.84 -17.22
N ASP A 511 -1.79 12.03 -16.67
CA ASP A 511 -1.80 10.57 -16.71
C ASP A 511 -3.26 10.13 -16.83
N VAL A 512 -3.63 9.54 -17.96
CA VAL A 512 -5.01 9.12 -18.25
C VAL A 512 -4.98 7.68 -18.73
N THR A 513 -5.75 6.82 -18.08
CA THR A 513 -5.92 5.42 -18.49
C THR A 513 -7.38 5.04 -18.48
N ALA A 514 -7.86 4.46 -19.58
CA ALA A 514 -9.11 3.72 -19.64
C ALA A 514 -8.82 2.22 -19.60
N TYR A 515 -9.60 1.46 -18.84
CA TYR A 515 -9.42 0.02 -18.71
C TYR A 515 -10.74 -0.73 -18.67
N ARG A 516 -10.68 -2.00 -19.08
CA ARG A 516 -11.79 -2.96 -18.93
C ARG A 516 -11.24 -4.34 -18.63
N SER A 517 -11.69 -4.91 -17.51
CA SER A 517 -11.34 -6.24 -17.01
C SER A 517 -12.57 -7.15 -17.06
N LEU A 518 -12.41 -8.33 -17.64
CA LEU A 518 -13.42 -9.40 -17.66
C LEU A 518 -12.92 -10.50 -16.71
N LEU A 519 -13.58 -10.63 -15.57
CA LEU A 519 -13.16 -11.56 -14.52
C LEU A 519 -14.07 -12.79 -14.46
N ARG A 520 -13.47 -13.90 -13.99
CA ARG A 520 -14.17 -15.12 -13.59
C ARG A 520 -13.77 -15.47 -12.16
N ASP A 521 -14.71 -16.09 -11.47
CA ASP A 521 -14.52 -16.59 -10.10
C ASP A 521 -14.07 -15.48 -9.13
N GLN A 522 -14.57 -14.24 -9.31
CA GLN A 522 -14.13 -13.13 -8.49
C GLN A 522 -14.43 -13.41 -7.01
N LEU A 523 -13.39 -13.30 -6.17
CA LEU A 523 -13.49 -13.48 -4.73
C LEU A 523 -14.13 -12.24 -4.10
N LEU A 524 -15.35 -12.38 -3.64
CA LEU A 524 -16.12 -11.32 -2.98
C LEU A 524 -16.45 -11.72 -1.55
N GLN A 525 -16.19 -10.82 -0.61
CA GLN A 525 -16.43 -11.02 0.80
C GLN A 525 -17.73 -10.34 1.24
N TYR A 526 -18.45 -10.95 2.17
CA TYR A 526 -19.61 -10.35 2.81
C TYR A 526 -19.64 -10.65 4.31
N THR A 527 -20.19 -9.72 5.05
CA THR A 527 -20.39 -9.81 6.50
C THR A 527 -21.84 -10.22 6.76
N VAL A 528 -22.03 -11.27 7.56
CA VAL A 528 -23.35 -11.72 8.01
C VAL A 528 -23.75 -10.93 9.27
N SER A 529 -22.81 -10.75 10.19
CA SER A 529 -22.94 -9.96 11.42
C SER A 529 -21.57 -9.39 11.81
N PRO A 530 -21.53 -8.23 12.48
CA PRO A 530 -20.26 -7.65 13.00
C PRO A 530 -19.51 -8.59 13.95
N ASP A 531 -20.21 -9.51 14.58
CA ASP A 531 -19.68 -10.43 15.60
C ASP A 531 -19.38 -11.84 15.04
N ILE A 532 -19.38 -11.99 13.71
CA ILE A 532 -19.05 -13.24 13.01
C ILE A 532 -17.99 -12.93 11.93
N PRO A 533 -17.00 -13.83 11.71
CA PRO A 533 -16.06 -13.66 10.60
C PRO A 533 -16.79 -13.49 9.27
N ALA A 534 -16.27 -12.59 8.44
CA ALA A 534 -16.79 -12.42 7.08
C ALA A 534 -16.58 -13.70 6.26
N SER A 535 -17.52 -14.00 5.38
CA SER A 535 -17.46 -15.13 4.45
C SER A 535 -17.09 -14.66 3.05
N THR A 536 -16.45 -15.52 2.27
CA THR A 536 -16.05 -15.26 0.88
C THR A 536 -16.73 -16.25 -0.06
N PHE A 537 -17.13 -15.76 -1.25
CA PHE A 537 -17.65 -16.59 -2.33
C PHE A 537 -17.03 -16.22 -3.68
N ASN A 538 -17.06 -17.12 -4.64
CA ASN A 538 -16.71 -16.84 -6.01
C ASN A 538 -17.92 -16.31 -6.80
N ALA A 539 -17.86 -15.07 -7.28
CA ALA A 539 -18.81 -14.55 -8.27
C ALA A 539 -18.44 -15.09 -9.65
N ASN A 540 -19.41 -15.65 -10.39
CA ASN A 540 -19.16 -16.38 -11.63
C ASN A 540 -18.46 -15.50 -12.69
N LYS A 541 -19.08 -14.37 -13.05
CA LYS A 541 -18.53 -13.41 -14.01
C LYS A 541 -18.77 -11.99 -13.53
N THR A 542 -17.75 -11.14 -13.70
CA THR A 542 -17.84 -9.72 -13.40
C THR A 542 -17.09 -8.88 -14.42
N VAL A 543 -17.53 -7.64 -14.60
CA VAL A 543 -16.89 -6.64 -15.44
C VAL A 543 -16.46 -5.49 -14.57
N LEU A 544 -15.17 -5.19 -14.58
CA LEU A 544 -14.58 -4.04 -13.90
C LEU A 544 -14.01 -3.10 -14.95
N GLN A 545 -14.63 -1.94 -15.13
CA GLN A 545 -14.17 -0.96 -16.11
C GLN A 545 -14.16 0.44 -15.53
N GLY A 546 -13.28 1.29 -16.05
CA GLY A 546 -13.15 2.63 -15.53
C GLY A 546 -12.20 3.53 -16.30
N VAL A 547 -12.11 4.77 -15.81
CA VAL A 547 -11.16 5.78 -16.26
C VAL A 547 -10.43 6.33 -15.05
N GLU A 548 -9.11 6.38 -15.14
CA GLU A 548 -8.20 6.95 -14.16
C GLU A 548 -7.59 8.21 -14.76
N LEU A 549 -7.73 9.34 -14.08
CA LEU A 549 -7.17 10.63 -14.51
C LEU A 549 -6.35 11.23 -13.38
N GLY A 550 -5.10 11.57 -13.69
CA GLY A 550 -4.29 12.53 -12.97
C GLY A 550 -3.93 13.69 -13.91
N ALA A 551 -4.19 14.91 -13.51
CA ALA A 551 -3.81 16.09 -14.28
C ALA A 551 -3.28 17.17 -13.36
N SER A 552 -2.32 17.97 -13.82
CA SER A 552 -1.82 19.14 -13.11
C SER A 552 -1.45 20.24 -14.08
N ALA A 553 -1.67 21.49 -13.67
CA ALA A 553 -1.33 22.67 -14.47
C ALA A 553 -0.78 23.80 -13.58
N ASP A 554 0.37 24.36 -13.95
CA ASP A 554 0.86 25.62 -13.38
C ASP A 554 0.05 26.77 -14.03
N VAL A 555 -1.08 27.12 -13.41
CA VAL A 555 -2.03 28.11 -13.98
C VAL A 555 -1.51 29.54 -13.90
N LEU A 556 -0.69 29.86 -12.90
CA LEU A 556 -0.04 31.14 -12.72
C LEU A 556 1.43 30.92 -12.36
N ARG A 557 2.32 31.78 -12.87
CA ARG A 557 3.76 31.83 -12.52
C ARG A 557 4.18 33.27 -12.30
N ASP A 558 5.15 33.49 -11.41
CA ASP A 558 5.76 34.79 -11.10
C ASP A 558 4.71 35.86 -10.68
N VAL A 559 3.70 35.47 -9.87
CA VAL A 559 2.58 36.37 -9.48
C VAL A 559 2.97 37.32 -8.36
N ALA A 560 3.61 36.81 -7.30
CA ALA A 560 4.04 37.59 -6.14
C ALA A 560 5.57 37.73 -6.09
N GLY A 561 6.30 37.15 -7.06
CA GLY A 561 7.74 37.25 -7.21
C GLY A 561 8.28 36.17 -8.12
N LYS A 562 9.53 36.35 -8.60
CA LYS A 562 10.19 35.40 -9.49
C LYS A 562 10.29 34.01 -8.84
N GLY A 563 9.86 32.98 -9.56
CA GLY A 563 9.97 31.56 -9.17
C GLY A 563 8.80 31.08 -8.31
N ASP A 564 7.73 31.87 -8.11
CA ASP A 564 6.50 31.36 -7.53
C ASP A 564 5.55 30.80 -8.59
N LYS A 565 4.62 29.94 -8.14
CA LYS A 565 3.61 29.37 -9.00
C LYS A 565 2.34 28.98 -8.25
N VAL A 566 1.23 28.99 -8.96
CA VAL A 566 -0.04 28.39 -8.55
C VAL A 566 -0.30 27.17 -9.42
N THR A 567 -0.38 26.00 -8.80
CA THR A 567 -0.64 24.73 -9.47
C THR A 567 -2.02 24.20 -9.09
N VAL A 568 -2.83 23.84 -10.08
CA VAL A 568 -4.06 23.06 -9.89
C VAL A 568 -3.78 21.63 -10.24
N SER A 569 -4.13 20.70 -9.36
CA SER A 569 -4.04 19.26 -9.61
C SER A 569 -5.40 18.61 -9.43
N GLN A 570 -5.72 17.65 -10.30
CA GLN A 570 -6.98 16.91 -10.28
C GLN A 570 -6.68 15.41 -10.39
N ILE A 571 -7.20 14.64 -9.44
CA ILE A 571 -7.35 13.18 -9.54
C ILE A 571 -8.82 12.89 -9.73
N TRP A 572 -9.14 12.00 -10.66
CA TRP A 572 -10.49 11.50 -10.87
C TRP A 572 -10.44 10.02 -11.22
N ASN A 573 -11.13 9.23 -10.39
CA ASN A 573 -11.33 7.81 -10.64
C ASN A 573 -12.81 7.57 -10.94
N TYR A 574 -13.10 7.09 -12.15
CA TYR A 574 -14.40 6.57 -12.53
C TYR A 574 -14.36 5.05 -12.50
N SER A 575 -15.30 4.42 -11.79
CA SER A 575 -15.36 2.97 -11.61
C SER A 575 -16.77 2.47 -11.90
N ASP A 576 -16.92 1.56 -12.86
CA ASP A 576 -18.15 0.87 -13.17
C ASP A 576 -17.94 -0.65 -13.07
N PHE A 577 -18.17 -1.18 -11.87
CA PHE A 577 -17.95 -2.58 -11.51
C PHE A 577 -19.28 -3.28 -11.35
N ARG A 578 -19.49 -4.39 -12.07
CA ARG A 578 -20.78 -5.07 -12.13
C ARG A 578 -20.62 -6.58 -12.19
N PHE A 579 -21.62 -7.27 -11.67
CA PHE A 579 -21.89 -8.66 -12.05
C PHE A 579 -22.26 -8.72 -13.54
N ASP A 580 -21.98 -9.84 -14.18
CA ASP A 580 -22.32 -10.09 -15.59
C ASP A 580 -23.26 -11.29 -15.68
N ASN A 581 -24.57 -11.02 -15.72
CA ASN A 581 -25.63 -12.00 -15.74
C ASN A 581 -25.51 -13.05 -14.62
N ASP A 582 -25.22 -12.59 -13.40
CA ASP A 582 -25.11 -13.45 -12.22
C ASP A 582 -26.50 -14.01 -11.85
N PRO A 583 -26.62 -15.30 -11.49
CA PRO A 583 -27.93 -15.93 -11.22
C PRO A 583 -28.64 -15.32 -9.99
N VAL A 584 -27.92 -14.70 -9.05
CA VAL A 584 -28.48 -14.10 -7.83
C VAL A 584 -28.60 -12.58 -7.96
N TYR A 585 -27.54 -11.93 -8.46
CA TYR A 585 -27.38 -10.48 -8.47
C TYR A 585 -27.59 -9.85 -9.85
N GLY A 586 -27.82 -10.65 -10.92
CA GLY A 586 -28.05 -10.16 -12.28
C GLY A 586 -26.87 -9.32 -12.80
N ASN A 587 -27.14 -8.03 -13.08
CA ASN A 587 -26.18 -7.05 -13.52
C ASN A 587 -25.96 -5.93 -12.49
N ASN A 588 -26.21 -6.22 -11.21
CA ASN A 588 -26.01 -5.28 -10.11
C ASN A 588 -24.56 -4.79 -10.04
N ARG A 589 -24.39 -3.61 -9.47
CA ARG A 589 -23.05 -3.09 -9.19
C ARG A 589 -22.40 -3.87 -8.04
N ILE A 590 -21.11 -4.11 -8.16
CA ILE A 590 -20.33 -4.65 -7.04
C ILE A 590 -20.26 -3.57 -5.96
N ALA A 591 -20.61 -3.97 -4.73
CA ALA A 591 -20.61 -3.09 -3.57
C ALA A 591 -19.18 -2.71 -3.15
N GLY A 592 -19.02 -1.61 -2.41
CA GLY A 592 -17.76 -1.21 -1.79
C GLY A 592 -17.02 -0.06 -2.47
N VAL A 593 -17.22 0.20 -3.78
CA VAL A 593 -16.55 1.30 -4.49
C VAL A 593 -17.55 2.34 -5.00
N PRO A 594 -17.32 3.64 -4.73
CA PRO A 594 -18.08 4.72 -5.35
C PRO A 594 -17.84 4.78 -6.86
N LYS A 595 -18.85 5.24 -7.60
CA LYS A 595 -18.74 5.42 -9.06
C LYS A 595 -17.72 6.50 -9.43
N HIS A 596 -17.62 7.55 -8.65
CA HIS A 596 -16.69 8.67 -8.84
C HIS A 596 -16.00 9.00 -7.53
N VAL A 597 -14.68 9.14 -7.58
CA VAL A 597 -13.86 9.69 -6.50
C VAL A 597 -12.99 10.79 -7.10
N LEU A 598 -13.08 11.99 -6.52
CA LEU A 598 -12.36 13.16 -7.01
C LEU A 598 -11.51 13.75 -5.88
N ARG A 599 -10.30 14.17 -6.22
CA ARG A 599 -9.47 15.01 -5.35
C ARG A 599 -8.92 16.17 -6.16
N THR A 600 -9.18 17.38 -5.69
CA THR A 600 -8.68 18.62 -6.29
C THR A 600 -7.72 19.28 -5.31
N THR A 601 -6.57 19.73 -5.78
CA THR A 601 -5.59 20.48 -4.99
C THR A 601 -5.26 21.79 -5.70
N LEU A 602 -5.39 22.91 -5.01
CA LEU A 602 -4.92 24.22 -5.44
C LEU A 602 -3.73 24.60 -4.56
N ALA A 603 -2.52 24.63 -5.12
CA ALA A 603 -1.30 24.88 -4.37
C ALA A 603 -0.58 26.13 -4.85
N TYR A 604 -0.22 27.02 -3.94
CA TYR A 604 0.77 28.09 -4.14
C TYR A 604 2.12 27.61 -3.61
N SER A 605 3.16 27.74 -4.43
CA SER A 605 4.54 27.39 -4.06
C SER A 605 5.49 28.52 -4.41
N ARG A 606 6.49 28.78 -3.55
CA ARG A 606 7.51 29.81 -3.77
C ARG A 606 8.89 29.30 -3.40
N ASN A 607 9.82 29.34 -4.38
CA ASN A 607 11.26 29.02 -4.21
C ASN A 607 11.50 27.67 -3.51
N SER A 608 10.67 26.67 -3.77
CA SER A 608 10.68 25.35 -3.12
C SER A 608 10.63 25.38 -1.58
N ARG A 609 10.55 26.55 -0.96
CA ARG A 609 10.54 26.73 0.50
C ARG A 609 9.16 26.87 1.09
N LEU A 610 8.26 27.59 0.43
CA LEU A 610 6.88 27.79 0.86
C LEU A 610 5.93 26.99 -0.01
N ARG A 611 5.06 26.22 0.60
CA ARG A 611 3.90 25.61 -0.04
C ARG A 611 2.67 25.84 0.82
N VAL A 612 1.59 26.31 0.20
CA VAL A 612 0.26 26.39 0.82
C VAL A 612 -0.73 25.82 -0.17
N ALA A 613 -1.52 24.84 0.26
CA ALA A 613 -2.48 24.18 -0.61
C ALA A 613 -3.85 24.04 0.07
N GLY A 614 -4.90 24.31 -0.71
CA GLY A 614 -6.27 23.91 -0.39
C GLY A 614 -6.58 22.58 -1.09
N THR A 615 -7.26 21.67 -0.40
CA THR A 615 -7.65 20.36 -0.93
C THR A 615 -9.15 20.14 -0.81
N ILE A 616 -9.73 19.45 -1.79
CA ILE A 616 -11.12 19.03 -1.84
C ILE A 616 -11.17 17.56 -2.17
N ASP A 617 -11.65 16.72 -1.24
CA ASP A 617 -11.97 15.31 -1.49
C ASP A 617 -13.48 15.18 -1.70
N TRP A 618 -13.92 14.69 -2.85
CA TRP A 618 -15.32 14.62 -3.22
C TRP A 618 -15.74 13.26 -3.72
N VAL A 619 -16.76 12.70 -3.07
CA VAL A 619 -17.48 11.50 -3.49
C VAL A 619 -18.93 11.90 -3.79
N PRO A 620 -19.27 12.24 -5.06
CA PRO A 620 -20.58 12.77 -5.42
C PRO A 620 -21.74 11.79 -5.25
N THR A 621 -21.45 10.49 -5.31
CA THR A 621 -22.43 9.43 -5.08
C THR A 621 -21.76 8.32 -4.28
N GLY A 622 -22.30 8.01 -3.13
CA GLY A 622 -21.79 6.94 -2.28
C GLY A 622 -21.89 5.55 -2.91
N ALA A 623 -21.04 4.64 -2.42
CA ALA A 623 -21.04 3.26 -2.85
C ALA A 623 -22.27 2.50 -2.35
N TYR A 624 -22.65 1.43 -3.05
CA TYR A 624 -23.58 0.42 -2.51
C TYR A 624 -22.91 -0.37 -1.38
N VAL A 625 -23.67 -0.63 -0.33
CA VAL A 625 -23.25 -1.40 0.85
C VAL A 625 -23.47 -2.89 0.63
N ASP A 626 -24.41 -3.24 -0.24
CA ASP A 626 -24.89 -4.60 -0.46
C ASP A 626 -24.87 -4.98 -1.95
N TYR A 627 -24.71 -6.28 -2.20
CA TYR A 627 -24.72 -6.82 -3.56
C TYR A 627 -26.11 -6.79 -4.21
N ALA A 628 -27.18 -6.75 -3.40
CA ALA A 628 -28.54 -6.55 -3.89
C ALA A 628 -28.81 -5.11 -4.35
N ASN A 629 -27.91 -4.18 -4.09
CA ASN A 629 -27.97 -2.75 -4.44
C ASN A 629 -29.16 -2.02 -3.80
N THR A 630 -29.49 -2.33 -2.58
CA THR A 630 -30.65 -1.76 -1.86
C THR A 630 -30.28 -0.57 -0.96
N LEU A 631 -28.99 -0.48 -0.52
CA LEU A 631 -28.51 0.56 0.37
C LEU A 631 -27.23 1.22 -0.15
N LYS A 632 -27.16 2.54 -0.08
CA LYS A 632 -25.95 3.33 -0.37
C LYS A 632 -25.52 4.14 0.84
N VAL A 633 -24.21 4.33 0.99
CA VAL A 633 -23.69 5.38 1.89
C VAL A 633 -23.95 6.76 1.29
N PRO A 634 -24.12 7.82 2.11
CA PRO A 634 -24.28 9.17 1.61
C PRO A 634 -23.03 9.69 0.89
N SER A 635 -23.23 10.65 -0.01
CA SER A 635 -22.18 11.45 -0.64
C SER A 635 -21.51 12.39 0.36
N TYR A 636 -20.26 12.78 0.09
CA TYR A 636 -19.56 13.75 0.93
C TYR A 636 -18.56 14.61 0.15
N VAL A 637 -18.27 15.78 0.72
CA VAL A 637 -17.17 16.66 0.32
C VAL A 637 -16.40 17.01 1.59
N LEU A 638 -15.07 16.90 1.53
CA LEU A 638 -14.15 17.29 2.60
C LEU A 638 -13.22 18.39 2.10
N PHE A 639 -12.97 19.38 2.95
CA PHE A 639 -12.04 20.46 2.67
C PHE A 639 -10.84 20.36 3.60
N GLY A 640 -9.65 20.60 3.07
CA GLY A 640 -8.40 20.62 3.84
C GLY A 640 -7.49 21.76 3.44
N ILE A 641 -6.52 22.05 4.31
CA ILE A 641 -5.43 22.99 4.07
C ILE A 641 -4.13 22.31 4.48
N GLU A 642 -3.14 22.35 3.61
CA GLU A 642 -1.76 21.94 3.88
C GLU A 642 -0.85 23.15 3.71
N ALA A 643 0.05 23.40 4.67
CA ALA A 643 1.04 24.47 4.57
C ALA A 643 2.39 23.96 5.08
N SER A 644 3.47 24.35 4.40
CA SER A 644 4.83 24.09 4.87
C SER A 644 5.77 25.22 4.50
N TYR A 645 6.75 25.45 5.37
CA TYR A 645 7.82 26.42 5.14
C TYR A 645 9.16 25.86 5.57
N GLU A 646 10.11 25.82 4.64
CA GLU A 646 11.49 25.43 4.89
C GLU A 646 12.36 26.66 5.12
N PHE A 647 12.85 26.79 6.36
CA PHE A 647 13.80 27.83 6.75
C PHE A 647 15.21 27.49 6.27
N GLU A 648 16.08 28.47 6.32
CA GLU A 648 17.52 28.22 6.20
C GLU A 648 17.99 27.29 7.32
N ARG A 649 19.07 26.57 7.10
CA ARG A 649 19.65 25.59 8.04
C ARG A 649 18.80 24.32 8.25
N GLY A 650 17.94 23.94 7.29
CA GLY A 650 17.26 22.65 7.26
C GLY A 650 16.07 22.46 8.20
N VAL A 651 15.56 23.53 8.80
CA VAL A 651 14.34 23.47 9.61
C VAL A 651 13.12 23.62 8.70
N THR A 652 12.16 22.69 8.81
CA THR A 652 10.87 22.79 8.12
C THR A 652 9.74 22.78 9.15
N LEU A 653 8.83 23.76 9.05
CA LEU A 653 7.57 23.73 9.75
C LEU A 653 6.45 23.34 8.80
N TYR A 654 5.47 22.61 9.29
CA TYR A 654 4.27 22.31 8.51
C TYR A 654 3.03 22.34 9.38
N PHE A 655 1.88 22.55 8.70
CA PHE A 655 0.55 22.53 9.26
C PHE A 655 -0.38 21.79 8.29
N ASP A 656 -1.27 20.94 8.83
CA ASP A 656 -2.24 20.14 8.10
C ASP A 656 -3.59 20.22 8.80
N ALA A 657 -4.61 20.71 8.10
CA ALA A 657 -5.97 20.80 8.58
C ALA A 657 -6.90 19.97 7.68
N ARG A 658 -7.61 19.05 8.27
CA ARG A 658 -8.44 18.05 7.58
C ARG A 658 -9.92 18.23 7.97
N ASN A 659 -10.81 17.96 7.00
CA ASN A 659 -12.27 18.04 7.20
C ASN A 659 -12.70 19.34 7.89
N LEU A 660 -12.28 20.48 7.34
CA LEU A 660 -12.49 21.82 7.94
C LEU A 660 -13.97 22.14 8.23
N ALA A 661 -14.88 21.62 7.41
CA ALA A 661 -16.31 21.78 7.57
C ALA A 661 -16.93 20.89 8.66
N ASP A 662 -16.11 20.05 9.31
CA ASP A 662 -16.57 19.03 10.29
C ASP A 662 -17.71 18.14 9.73
N LYS A 663 -17.58 17.79 8.44
CA LYS A 663 -18.57 16.95 7.76
C LYS A 663 -18.61 15.57 8.39
N ARG A 664 -19.77 15.13 8.83
CA ARG A 664 -20.03 13.73 9.22
C ARG A 664 -20.22 12.90 7.98
N TYR A 665 -19.47 11.81 7.85
CA TYR A 665 -19.47 10.93 6.68
C TYR A 665 -19.08 9.52 7.07
N VAL A 666 -19.33 8.57 6.19
CA VAL A 666 -18.86 7.19 6.29
C VAL A 666 -17.59 7.07 5.46
N SER A 667 -16.47 6.72 6.10
CA SER A 667 -15.17 6.52 5.42
C SER A 667 -15.05 5.11 4.86
N ASP A 668 -15.56 4.11 5.58
CA ASP A 668 -15.51 2.70 5.21
C ASP A 668 -16.74 1.94 5.73
N PHE A 669 -16.99 0.77 5.16
CA PHE A 669 -18.04 -0.17 5.62
C PHE A 669 -17.72 -1.60 5.18
N SER A 670 -18.22 -2.58 5.92
CA SER A 670 -18.19 -3.97 5.48
C SER A 670 -19.39 -4.26 4.57
N THR A 671 -19.17 -5.00 3.49
CA THR A 671 -20.20 -5.34 2.51
C THR A 671 -21.12 -6.43 3.06
N VAL A 672 -22.41 -6.35 2.76
CA VAL A 672 -23.42 -7.39 3.06
C VAL A 672 -24.06 -7.90 1.77
N THR A 673 -24.80 -9.00 1.85
CA THR A 673 -25.49 -9.59 0.68
C THR A 673 -26.70 -8.76 0.26
N ASP A 674 -27.60 -8.47 1.22
CA ASP A 674 -28.81 -7.68 1.04
C ASP A 674 -29.12 -6.91 2.33
N ALA A 675 -29.08 -5.58 2.27
CA ALA A 675 -29.25 -4.73 3.45
C ALA A 675 -30.66 -4.73 4.03
N ARG A 676 -31.64 -5.27 3.32
CA ARG A 676 -33.03 -5.44 3.82
C ARG A 676 -33.16 -6.58 4.82
N THR A 677 -32.27 -7.56 4.78
CA THR A 677 -32.31 -8.79 5.57
C THR A 677 -31.10 -9.02 6.45
N ALA A 678 -29.96 -8.41 6.10
CA ALA A 678 -28.70 -8.55 6.85
C ALA A 678 -28.62 -7.55 8.01
N ASN A 679 -27.76 -7.86 9.00
CA ASN A 679 -27.39 -6.90 10.02
C ASN A 679 -26.50 -5.80 9.37
N THR A 680 -26.97 -4.56 9.41
CA THR A 680 -26.30 -3.40 8.81
C THR A 680 -25.51 -2.55 9.82
N SER A 681 -25.10 -3.09 10.96
CA SER A 681 -24.14 -2.43 11.86
C SER A 681 -22.70 -2.59 11.33
N VAL A 682 -22.42 -2.08 10.12
CA VAL A 682 -21.22 -2.36 9.34
C VAL A 682 -20.44 -1.08 8.95
N PHE A 683 -20.85 0.09 9.44
CA PHE A 683 -20.31 1.38 9.01
C PHE A 683 -19.20 1.88 9.93
N TYR A 684 -18.17 2.47 9.34
CA TYR A 684 -17.09 3.15 10.03
C TYR A 684 -17.17 4.64 9.70
N PRO A 685 -17.42 5.51 10.72
CA PRO A 685 -17.49 6.94 10.51
C PRO A 685 -16.11 7.52 10.19
N GLY A 686 -16.05 8.42 9.24
CA GLY A 686 -14.84 9.17 8.92
C GLY A 686 -14.50 10.19 9.98
N VAL A 687 -13.21 10.50 10.11
CA VAL A 687 -12.67 11.41 11.12
C VAL A 687 -13.25 12.81 10.97
N GLY A 688 -13.64 13.42 12.08
CA GLY A 688 -14.10 14.80 12.15
C GLY A 688 -12.99 15.80 11.84
N ARG A 689 -13.24 17.09 12.06
CA ARG A 689 -12.24 18.15 11.86
C ARG A 689 -11.01 17.90 12.72
N ALA A 690 -9.83 17.94 12.09
CA ALA A 690 -8.55 17.66 12.73
C ALA A 690 -7.48 18.65 12.28
N PHE A 691 -6.54 18.96 13.18
CA PHE A 691 -5.42 19.86 12.97
C PHE A 691 -4.15 19.19 13.45
N TYR A 692 -3.10 19.26 12.63
CA TYR A 692 -1.78 18.72 12.94
C TYR A 692 -0.72 19.75 12.59
N ALA A 693 0.36 19.77 13.35
CA ALA A 693 1.53 20.59 13.06
C ALA A 693 2.80 19.82 13.43
N GLY A 694 3.90 20.15 12.78
CA GLY A 694 5.17 19.53 13.09
C GLY A 694 6.36 20.35 12.68
N VAL A 695 7.49 19.98 13.26
CA VAL A 695 8.80 20.53 12.96
C VAL A 695 9.73 19.37 12.56
N LYS A 696 10.44 19.57 11.45
CA LYS A 696 11.49 18.66 10.94
C LYS A 696 12.78 19.43 10.86
N TYR A 697 13.87 18.86 11.39
CA TYR A 697 15.22 19.40 11.30
C TYR A 697 16.16 18.41 10.65
N ARG A 698 16.82 18.84 9.58
CA ARG A 698 17.82 18.08 8.81
C ARG A 698 19.21 18.67 9.06
N PHE A 699 20.20 17.81 9.38
CA PHE A 699 21.58 18.25 9.70
C PHE A 699 22.65 17.21 9.39
#